data_0f0a8c2eba6732e4ff5b044bb8c3f6b6
#
_entry.id   0f0a8c2eba6732e4ff5b044bb8c3f6b6
#
_cell.length_a   1.000
_cell.length_b   1.000
_cell.length_c   1.000
_cell.angle_alpha   90.00
_cell.angle_beta   90.00
_cell.angle_gamma   90.00
#
_symmetry.space_group_name_H-M   'P 1'
#
loop_
_entity.id
_entity.type
_entity.pdbx_description
1 polymer ?
#
loop_
_entity_poly.entity_id
_entity_poly.type
_entity_poly.pdbx_seq_one_letter_code
_entity_poly.pdbx_strand_id
1 'polypeptide(L)'
;MAKKKTATKSKTFWDAIGCNKILNETTNFVLGLTLAALALVAIISMVSYFKTGAIDQSILVSLRPGELLNRNREFANYCGSLGALTSYYLIGRCFGIPAFLIPAFLLLCSLRMMGAFPRLNLLKWFFGMAIIMAWGSVTFAKFLSPLMGEEVFNPGGDHGAYVCQWLENVVGAPGLVAILLVVAISFMTYVTTETINVIRKMLNPINYLSRKVKFTVEENRHHDQYARENDTAENPVVSPAESEDPQVFDDPQTQTVEFLDDDLPGKDTDEQPLNPSHVPETKEEEKAAGEKEVSMRVEMAKGDEKASGTTVASTADLSTPINPREPFVSWKFPTLGLLKEYDSDARPSFATKEELEANKNRIIKVLDDFGVQISSIRATVGPTITLYEITPAKGVRIAKIKNLENDIALSLAAIGIRIIAPIPGKGTIGIEVPNTTPSVVSMYSILNSKKFQETDMELPVALGKTISNEVFMVDLAKIPHLLVAGATGQGKSVGLNAIITSLLYKKHPNELKIVLVDPKKVEFSIYSPIANRFMAAVEENEEEPIITDVQKVVNTLKGLCVLMDERYDRLKAAGARNIKEYNRKFLNHHLNPEEGHEYMPYIVVVIDEFGDLMLTAGKEIELPITRIAQLARAVGIHMIIATQRPTTSIITGNIKANFPGRIAFRVGSMMDSRIILDRSGAQQLVGRGDMLYLNGGEPVRVQCAFVDTPEVVKVCRFIADQPGPVTPLLIPEPAAEDAPGIGGGFDTDNLDPLFEKVARYVVINQQGSTSKIQREFGVGYNRAGRLMDKLQKAGIVGEARGAKPREVLIGDENSLSRILSCIKG
;
A
#
# COMPACT_ATOMS: atom_id res chain seq x y z
N MET A 1 10.84 -60.07 -58.27
CA MET A 1 11.84 -59.30 -57.49
C MET A 1 11.27 -57.96 -57.11
N ALA A 2 10.76 -57.76 -55.89
CA ALA A 2 10.22 -56.51 -55.37
C ALA A 2 11.26 -55.88 -54.46
N LYS A 3 11.73 -54.67 -54.79
CA LYS A 3 12.67 -53.89 -54.02
C LYS A 3 11.98 -53.31 -52.78
N LYS A 4 12.40 -53.72 -51.59
CA LYS A 4 12.04 -53.15 -50.31
C LYS A 4 12.57 -51.72 -50.24
N LYS A 5 11.65 -50.67 -50.21
CA LYS A 5 12.00 -49.32 -49.90
C LYS A 5 12.34 -49.22 -48.40
N THR A 6 13.58 -48.93 -48.08
CA THR A 6 14.03 -48.53 -46.73
C THR A 6 13.48 -47.14 -46.42
N ALA A 7 12.61 -47.05 -45.39
CA ALA A 7 12.11 -45.79 -44.85
C ALA A 7 13.24 -45.07 -44.15
N THR A 8 13.67 -43.91 -44.65
CA THR A 8 14.57 -42.96 -43.98
C THR A 8 13.92 -42.40 -42.75
N LYS A 9 14.43 -42.74 -41.56
CA LYS A 9 14.03 -42.12 -40.30
C LYS A 9 14.28 -40.61 -40.39
N SER A 10 13.25 -39.80 -40.25
CA SER A 10 13.40 -38.36 -40.08
C SER A 10 14.23 -38.07 -38.84
N LYS A 11 15.34 -37.31 -39.02
CA LYS A 11 16.14 -36.83 -37.90
C LYS A 11 15.30 -35.91 -37.02
N THR A 12 15.19 -36.25 -35.74
CA THR A 12 14.53 -35.37 -34.75
C THR A 12 15.46 -34.18 -34.49
N PHE A 13 14.82 -33.03 -34.05
CA PHE A 13 15.52 -31.80 -33.69
C PHE A 13 16.72 -32.05 -32.75
N TRP A 14 16.64 -33.03 -31.88
CA TRP A 14 17.68 -33.45 -30.94
C TRP A 14 18.86 -34.19 -31.62
N ASP A 15 18.62 -34.85 -32.74
CA ASP A 15 19.70 -35.47 -33.57
C ASP A 15 20.51 -34.43 -34.34
N ALA A 16 19.89 -33.29 -34.67
CA ALA A 16 20.54 -32.16 -35.35
C ALA A 16 21.50 -31.38 -34.46
N ILE A 17 21.25 -31.34 -33.13
CA ILE A 17 22.06 -30.62 -32.16
C ILE A 17 23.21 -31.47 -31.57
N GLY A 18 23.28 -32.75 -31.93
CA GLY A 18 24.36 -33.66 -31.48
C GLY A 18 24.25 -34.14 -30.02
N CYS A 19 23.15 -33.84 -29.35
CA CYS A 19 22.94 -34.24 -27.95
C CYS A 19 22.84 -35.73 -27.71
N ASN A 20 22.49 -36.53 -28.72
CA ASN A 20 22.36 -38.00 -28.59
C ASN A 20 23.70 -38.73 -28.38
N LYS A 21 24.85 -38.05 -28.62
CA LYS A 21 26.18 -38.63 -28.35
C LYS A 21 26.71 -38.42 -26.93
N ILE A 22 26.08 -37.51 -26.18
CA ILE A 22 26.53 -37.11 -24.82
C ILE A 22 25.70 -37.85 -23.74
N LEU A 23 24.51 -38.32 -24.06
CA LEU A 23 23.58 -38.90 -23.10
C LEU A 23 23.74 -40.46 -23.10
N ASN A 24 24.75 -40.94 -22.42
CA ASN A 24 24.87 -42.33 -22.02
C ASN A 24 23.83 -42.66 -20.94
N GLU A 25 23.48 -43.95 -20.78
CA GLU A 25 22.50 -44.41 -19.75
C GLU A 25 22.88 -43.91 -18.34
N THR A 26 24.21 -43.94 -18.05
CA THR A 26 24.74 -43.41 -16.77
C THR A 26 24.56 -41.89 -16.59
N THR A 27 24.78 -41.11 -17.64
CA THR A 27 24.57 -39.67 -17.57
C THR A 27 23.13 -39.27 -17.43
N ASN A 28 22.18 -39.99 -18.09
CA ASN A 28 20.77 -39.81 -17.93
C ASN A 28 20.32 -40.15 -16.51
N PHE A 29 20.85 -41.23 -15.92
CA PHE A 29 20.53 -41.56 -14.53
C PHE A 29 21.02 -40.51 -13.55
N VAL A 30 22.26 -40.03 -13.67
CA VAL A 30 22.82 -38.97 -12.81
C VAL A 30 22.05 -37.67 -12.96
N LEU A 31 21.72 -37.27 -14.19
CA LEU A 31 20.88 -36.09 -14.43
C LEU A 31 19.47 -36.26 -13.87
N GLY A 32 18.88 -37.47 -13.99
CA GLY A 32 17.61 -37.78 -13.36
C GLY A 32 17.69 -37.65 -11.84
N LEU A 33 18.71 -38.20 -11.21
CA LEU A 33 18.91 -38.08 -9.76
C LEU A 33 19.09 -36.65 -9.28
N THR A 34 19.88 -35.85 -9.99
CA THR A 34 20.06 -34.42 -9.66
C THR A 34 18.74 -33.63 -9.81
N LEU A 35 17.96 -33.93 -10.84
CA LEU A 35 16.65 -33.30 -11.05
C LEU A 35 15.65 -33.71 -9.97
N ALA A 36 15.69 -34.98 -9.51
CA ALA A 36 14.88 -35.44 -8.37
C ALA A 36 15.24 -34.68 -7.09
N ALA A 37 16.54 -34.53 -6.81
CA ALA A 37 16.99 -33.79 -5.65
C ALA A 37 16.53 -32.31 -5.68
N LEU A 38 16.66 -31.66 -6.83
CA LEU A 38 16.16 -30.26 -7.02
C LEU A 38 14.65 -30.16 -6.82
N ALA A 39 13.88 -31.11 -7.35
CA ALA A 39 12.44 -31.14 -7.18
C ALA A 39 12.04 -31.34 -5.71
N LEU A 40 12.74 -32.21 -4.97
CA LEU A 40 12.52 -32.40 -3.54
C LEU A 40 12.86 -31.14 -2.73
N VAL A 41 13.98 -30.49 -3.01
CA VAL A 41 14.34 -29.21 -2.37
C VAL A 41 13.28 -28.16 -2.65
N ALA A 42 12.75 -28.08 -3.87
CA ALA A 42 11.66 -27.15 -4.20
C ALA A 42 10.38 -27.46 -3.41
N ILE A 43 10.01 -28.73 -3.26
CA ILE A 43 8.84 -29.13 -2.45
C ILE A 43 9.04 -28.75 -0.98
N ILE A 44 10.19 -29.05 -0.39
CA ILE A 44 10.49 -28.73 1.01
C ILE A 44 10.46 -27.20 1.21
N SER A 45 11.04 -26.45 0.30
CA SER A 45 11.03 -24.98 0.29
C SER A 45 9.59 -24.42 0.25
N MET A 46 8.75 -24.96 -0.64
CA MET A 46 7.36 -24.55 -0.80
C MET A 46 6.50 -24.93 0.42
N VAL A 47 6.76 -26.08 1.04
CA VAL A 47 6.10 -26.47 2.31
C VAL A 47 6.53 -25.55 3.45
N SER A 48 7.81 -25.18 3.52
CA SER A 48 8.31 -24.23 4.51
C SER A 48 7.64 -22.87 4.38
N TYR A 49 7.30 -22.43 3.17
CA TYR A 49 6.68 -21.13 2.89
C TYR A 49 5.37 -20.91 3.65
N PHE A 50 4.58 -21.95 3.91
CA PHE A 50 3.35 -21.81 4.69
C PHE A 50 3.57 -21.34 6.13
N LYS A 51 4.77 -21.56 6.68
CA LYS A 51 5.14 -21.12 8.04
C LYS A 51 6.03 -19.87 8.03
N THR A 52 6.91 -19.76 7.04
CA THR A 52 7.99 -18.75 7.03
C THR A 52 7.76 -17.65 5.99
N GLY A 53 6.77 -17.78 5.12
CA GLY A 53 6.55 -16.90 3.97
C GLY A 53 6.38 -15.43 4.34
N ALA A 54 5.64 -15.12 5.40
CA ALA A 54 5.43 -13.74 5.84
C ALA A 54 6.73 -13.08 6.32
N ILE A 55 7.60 -13.83 7.01
CA ILE A 55 8.89 -13.34 7.51
C ILE A 55 9.85 -13.13 6.34
N ASP A 56 9.99 -14.16 5.49
CA ASP A 56 10.91 -14.13 4.35
C ASP A 56 10.49 -13.11 3.29
N GLN A 57 9.20 -12.86 3.10
CA GLN A 57 8.66 -11.88 2.15
C GLN A 57 9.15 -10.47 2.46
N SER A 58 9.19 -10.06 3.71
CA SER A 58 9.68 -8.73 4.10
C SER A 58 11.16 -8.54 3.75
N ILE A 59 11.95 -9.61 3.88
CA ILE A 59 13.37 -9.63 3.53
C ILE A 59 13.55 -9.63 2.01
N LEU A 60 12.79 -10.47 1.28
CA LEU A 60 12.88 -10.60 -0.18
C LEU A 60 12.49 -9.33 -0.94
N VAL A 61 11.47 -8.60 -0.47
CA VAL A 61 11.02 -7.33 -1.07
C VAL A 61 12.06 -6.22 -0.90
N SER A 62 12.86 -6.27 0.18
CA SER A 62 13.91 -5.28 0.46
C SER A 62 15.29 -5.63 -0.12
N LEU A 63 15.44 -6.76 -0.85
CA LEU A 63 16.71 -7.24 -1.40
C LEU A 63 17.20 -6.41 -2.58
N ARG A 64 18.46 -5.99 -2.52
CA ARG A 64 19.17 -5.42 -3.67
C ARG A 64 19.80 -6.54 -4.54
N PRO A 65 20.02 -6.31 -5.85
CA PRO A 65 20.71 -7.26 -6.71
C PRO A 65 22.08 -7.66 -6.13
N GLY A 66 22.30 -8.95 -5.92
CA GLY A 66 23.54 -9.50 -5.35
C GLY A 66 23.53 -9.79 -3.84
N GLU A 67 22.55 -9.32 -3.09
CA GLU A 67 22.45 -9.57 -1.65
C GLU A 67 21.86 -10.96 -1.28
N LEU A 68 21.34 -11.69 -2.24
CA LEU A 68 20.73 -13.02 -2.03
C LEU A 68 21.70 -14.05 -1.44
N LEU A 69 23.00 -13.91 -1.73
CA LEU A 69 24.08 -14.79 -1.24
C LEU A 69 24.86 -14.17 -0.07
N ASN A 70 24.39 -13.10 0.51
CA ASN A 70 25.05 -12.43 1.62
C ASN A 70 24.93 -13.25 2.90
N ARG A 71 26.06 -13.62 3.50
CA ARG A 71 26.16 -14.44 4.70
C ARG A 71 25.51 -13.81 5.95
N ASN A 72 25.28 -12.50 5.94
CA ASN A 72 24.75 -11.76 7.10
C ASN A 72 23.21 -11.66 7.13
N ARG A 73 22.50 -12.27 6.17
CA ARG A 73 21.03 -12.31 6.16
C ARG A 73 20.55 -13.73 6.38
N GLU A 74 19.80 -13.94 7.46
CA GLU A 74 19.20 -15.22 7.78
C GLU A 74 17.77 -15.26 7.22
N PHE A 75 17.47 -16.33 6.45
CA PHE A 75 16.13 -16.63 5.96
C PHE A 75 15.52 -17.73 6.82
N ALA A 76 14.25 -17.60 7.13
CA ALA A 76 13.52 -18.56 7.95
C ALA A 76 13.13 -19.82 7.16
N ASN A 77 13.20 -19.81 5.82
CA ASN A 77 12.89 -20.96 4.97
C ASN A 77 13.90 -22.09 5.18
N TYR A 78 13.42 -23.34 5.30
CA TYR A 78 14.26 -24.52 5.53
C TYR A 78 15.34 -24.74 4.46
N CYS A 79 15.13 -24.21 3.24
CA CYS A 79 16.09 -24.29 2.13
C CYS A 79 16.88 -22.98 1.92
N GLY A 80 16.93 -22.12 2.95
CA GLY A 80 17.70 -20.88 2.94
C GLY A 80 17.20 -19.85 1.91
N SER A 81 18.09 -18.97 1.45
CA SER A 81 17.75 -17.84 0.57
C SER A 81 17.18 -18.26 -0.78
N LEU A 82 17.74 -19.30 -1.41
CA LEU A 82 17.22 -19.82 -2.69
C LEU A 82 15.86 -20.47 -2.50
N GLY A 83 15.63 -21.16 -1.38
CA GLY A 83 14.35 -21.71 -1.03
C GLY A 83 13.31 -20.65 -0.80
N ALA A 84 13.62 -19.62 -0.01
CA ALA A 84 12.73 -18.49 0.22
C ALA A 84 12.34 -17.80 -1.10
N LEU A 85 13.32 -17.56 -1.98
CA LEU A 85 13.09 -16.93 -3.28
C LEU A 85 12.19 -17.76 -4.18
N THR A 86 12.50 -19.05 -4.35
CA THR A 86 11.73 -19.94 -5.25
C THR A 86 10.31 -20.14 -4.78
N SER A 87 10.09 -20.34 -3.47
CA SER A 87 8.76 -20.48 -2.90
C SER A 87 7.95 -19.19 -2.96
N TYR A 88 8.57 -18.04 -2.69
CA TYR A 88 7.91 -16.74 -2.81
C TYR A 88 7.40 -16.49 -4.24
N TYR A 89 8.24 -16.76 -5.26
CA TYR A 89 7.80 -16.56 -6.64
C TYR A 89 6.75 -17.58 -7.06
N LEU A 90 6.93 -18.87 -6.78
CA LEU A 90 6.01 -19.90 -7.24
C LEU A 90 4.65 -19.83 -6.54
N ILE A 91 4.62 -19.63 -5.22
CA ILE A 91 3.38 -19.61 -4.44
C ILE A 91 2.82 -18.19 -4.38
N GLY A 92 3.62 -17.19 -3.99
CA GLY A 92 3.14 -15.81 -3.80
C GLY A 92 2.80 -15.14 -5.12
N ARG A 93 3.78 -15.06 -6.03
CA ARG A 93 3.68 -14.28 -7.27
C ARG A 93 3.08 -15.01 -8.46
N CYS A 94 3.22 -16.35 -8.54
CA CYS A 94 2.73 -17.08 -9.69
C CYS A 94 1.37 -17.75 -9.39
N PHE A 95 1.36 -19.07 -9.19
CA PHE A 95 0.13 -19.86 -9.26
C PHE A 95 -0.46 -20.28 -7.91
N GLY A 96 0.12 -19.87 -6.78
CA GLY A 96 -0.35 -20.28 -5.46
C GLY A 96 -0.08 -21.74 -5.13
N ILE A 97 -1.00 -22.38 -4.40
CA ILE A 97 -0.90 -23.81 -4.06
C ILE A 97 -0.78 -24.71 -5.29
N PRO A 98 -1.48 -24.49 -6.41
CA PRO A 98 -1.30 -25.29 -7.64
C PRO A 98 0.13 -25.29 -8.20
N ALA A 99 1.01 -24.36 -7.80
CA ALA A 99 2.41 -24.36 -8.21
C ALA A 99 3.18 -25.63 -7.81
N PHE A 100 2.70 -26.38 -6.82
CA PHE A 100 3.26 -27.71 -6.46
C PHE A 100 3.27 -28.71 -7.62
N LEU A 101 2.47 -28.49 -8.66
CA LEU A 101 2.50 -29.32 -9.88
C LEU A 101 3.81 -29.15 -10.67
N ILE A 102 4.55 -28.03 -10.50
CA ILE A 102 5.84 -27.80 -11.15
C ILE A 102 6.89 -28.79 -10.63
N PRO A 103 7.24 -28.84 -9.34
CA PRO A 103 8.18 -29.82 -8.84
C PRO A 103 7.67 -31.27 -8.98
N ALA A 104 6.36 -31.52 -8.93
CA ALA A 104 5.78 -32.83 -9.23
C ALA A 104 6.06 -33.27 -10.68
N PHE A 105 5.96 -32.36 -11.64
CA PHE A 105 6.33 -32.64 -13.04
C PHE A 105 7.83 -32.89 -13.19
N LEU A 106 8.69 -32.13 -12.49
CA LEU A 106 10.15 -32.35 -12.48
C LEU A 106 10.48 -33.75 -11.92
N LEU A 107 9.77 -34.23 -10.90
CA LEU A 107 9.91 -35.58 -10.40
C LEU A 107 9.51 -36.64 -11.45
N LEU A 108 8.42 -36.42 -12.19
CA LEU A 108 8.04 -37.32 -13.29
C LEU A 108 9.10 -37.35 -14.41
N CYS A 109 9.67 -36.20 -14.75
CA CYS A 109 10.79 -36.12 -15.69
C CYS A 109 12.02 -36.88 -15.18
N SER A 110 12.38 -36.71 -13.90
CA SER A 110 13.49 -37.41 -13.27
C SER A 110 13.28 -38.93 -13.30
N LEU A 111 12.12 -39.45 -12.89
CA LEU A 111 11.78 -40.87 -12.93
C LEU A 111 11.83 -41.44 -14.35
N ARG A 112 11.41 -40.67 -15.34
CA ARG A 112 11.51 -41.04 -16.75
C ARG A 112 12.96 -41.13 -17.21
N MET A 113 13.81 -40.17 -16.80
CA MET A 113 15.25 -40.16 -17.12
C MET A 113 16.01 -41.31 -16.44
N MET A 114 15.63 -41.67 -15.22
CA MET A 114 16.18 -42.80 -14.48
C MET A 114 15.70 -44.16 -15.00
N GLY A 115 14.77 -44.19 -15.98
CA GLY A 115 14.30 -45.46 -16.60
C GLY A 115 13.15 -46.15 -15.85
N ALA A 116 12.65 -45.56 -14.73
CA ALA A 116 11.59 -46.17 -13.90
C ALA A 116 10.25 -46.31 -14.64
N PHE A 117 9.92 -45.39 -15.53
CA PHE A 117 8.64 -45.38 -16.27
C PHE A 117 8.87 -45.12 -17.78
N PRO A 118 9.35 -46.10 -18.55
CA PRO A 118 9.75 -45.91 -19.95
C PRO A 118 8.58 -45.57 -20.90
N ARG A 119 7.31 -45.85 -20.53
CA ARG A 119 6.14 -45.60 -21.35
C ARG A 119 5.41 -44.26 -21.06
N LEU A 120 5.92 -43.47 -20.11
CA LEU A 120 5.34 -42.18 -19.79
C LEU A 120 5.48 -41.16 -20.93
N ASN A 121 4.35 -40.62 -21.38
CA ASN A 121 4.34 -39.56 -22.38
C ASN A 121 4.44 -38.19 -21.67
N LEU A 122 5.68 -37.64 -21.51
CA LEU A 122 5.96 -36.41 -20.79
C LEU A 122 5.19 -35.22 -21.37
N LEU A 123 4.98 -35.13 -22.68
CA LEU A 123 4.23 -34.06 -23.32
C LEU A 123 2.76 -34.05 -22.86
N LYS A 124 2.12 -35.22 -22.81
CA LYS A 124 0.73 -35.34 -22.32
C LYS A 124 0.62 -34.90 -20.85
N TRP A 125 1.58 -35.31 -20.01
CA TRP A 125 1.61 -34.91 -18.60
C TRP A 125 1.92 -33.42 -18.41
N PHE A 126 2.82 -32.85 -19.21
CA PHE A 126 3.13 -31.43 -19.18
C PHE A 126 1.89 -30.58 -19.44
N PHE A 127 1.21 -30.80 -20.56
CA PHE A 127 0.00 -30.05 -20.88
C PHE A 127 -1.14 -30.27 -19.88
N GLY A 128 -1.30 -31.50 -19.42
CA GLY A 128 -2.29 -31.84 -18.40
C GLY A 128 -2.06 -31.11 -17.09
N MET A 129 -0.83 -31.13 -16.55
CA MET A 129 -0.47 -30.44 -15.33
C MET A 129 -0.50 -28.92 -15.47
N ALA A 130 -0.11 -28.39 -16.64
CA ALA A 130 -0.19 -26.95 -16.92
C ALA A 130 -1.63 -26.42 -16.91
N ILE A 131 -2.56 -27.15 -17.53
CA ILE A 131 -3.99 -26.80 -17.52
C ILE A 131 -4.57 -26.88 -16.10
N ILE A 132 -4.27 -27.96 -15.35
CA ILE A 132 -4.73 -28.08 -13.96
C ILE A 132 -4.16 -26.97 -13.09
N MET A 133 -2.89 -26.60 -13.27
CA MET A 133 -2.23 -25.53 -12.51
C MET A 133 -2.91 -24.18 -12.76
N ALA A 134 -3.13 -23.82 -14.04
CA ALA A 134 -3.79 -22.57 -14.38
C ALA A 134 -5.25 -22.54 -13.90
N TRP A 135 -6.00 -23.60 -14.14
CA TRP A 135 -7.38 -23.73 -13.68
C TRP A 135 -7.47 -23.73 -12.15
N GLY A 136 -6.61 -24.48 -11.48
CA GLY A 136 -6.56 -24.56 -10.01
C GLY A 136 -6.19 -23.22 -9.38
N SER A 137 -5.29 -22.46 -9.99
CA SER A 137 -4.91 -21.12 -9.54
C SER A 137 -6.13 -20.17 -9.50
N VAL A 138 -6.94 -20.13 -10.57
CA VAL A 138 -8.15 -19.30 -10.62
C VAL A 138 -9.24 -19.82 -9.67
N THR A 139 -9.41 -21.14 -9.60
CA THR A 139 -10.39 -21.79 -8.71
C THR A 139 -10.06 -21.51 -7.24
N PHE A 140 -8.80 -21.63 -6.84
CA PHE A 140 -8.37 -21.38 -5.46
C PHE A 140 -8.45 -19.89 -5.10
N ALA A 141 -8.17 -19.00 -6.04
CA ALA A 141 -8.38 -17.57 -5.85
C ALA A 141 -9.88 -17.25 -5.62
N LYS A 142 -10.80 -17.91 -6.35
CA LYS A 142 -12.23 -17.66 -6.23
C LYS A 142 -12.85 -18.25 -4.97
N PHE A 143 -12.57 -19.52 -4.69
CA PHE A 143 -13.30 -20.26 -3.65
C PHE A 143 -12.53 -20.45 -2.35
N LEU A 144 -11.20 -20.58 -2.40
CA LEU A 144 -10.38 -20.84 -1.22
C LEU A 144 -9.88 -19.56 -0.55
N SER A 145 -9.57 -18.50 -1.34
CA SER A 145 -9.10 -17.24 -0.80
C SER A 145 -10.09 -16.59 0.20
N PRO A 146 -11.42 -16.54 -0.06
CA PRO A 146 -12.37 -16.02 0.90
C PRO A 146 -12.51 -16.82 2.20
N LEU A 147 -12.16 -18.12 2.17
CA LEU A 147 -12.26 -19.03 3.33
C LEU A 147 -11.03 -18.95 4.24
N MET A 148 -9.84 -18.67 3.69
CA MET A 148 -8.59 -18.69 4.46
C MET A 148 -8.25 -17.36 5.14
N GLY A 149 -8.98 -16.27 4.84
CA GLY A 149 -8.66 -14.93 5.36
C GLY A 149 -7.44 -14.30 4.66
N GLU A 150 -7.32 -12.97 4.76
CA GLU A 150 -6.31 -12.19 4.01
C GLU A 150 -4.91 -12.17 4.66
N GLU A 151 -4.67 -12.91 5.75
CA GLU A 151 -3.51 -12.66 6.62
C GLU A 151 -2.17 -13.26 6.18
N VAL A 152 -2.14 -14.28 5.31
CA VAL A 152 -0.87 -14.99 5.04
C VAL A 152 -0.46 -14.98 3.57
N PHE A 153 -1.30 -15.42 2.65
CA PHE A 153 -1.04 -15.39 1.19
C PHE A 153 -2.30 -15.77 0.42
N ASN A 154 -2.37 -15.42 -0.88
CA ASN A 154 -3.46 -15.84 -1.75
C ASN A 154 -3.24 -17.30 -2.20
N PRO A 155 -4.14 -18.25 -1.88
CA PRO A 155 -3.99 -19.66 -2.28
C PRO A 155 -3.96 -19.87 -3.79
N GLY A 156 -4.50 -18.95 -4.58
CA GLY A 156 -4.40 -18.95 -6.05
C GLY A 156 -3.16 -18.23 -6.60
N GLY A 157 -2.39 -17.54 -5.75
CA GLY A 157 -1.30 -16.67 -6.17
C GLY A 157 -1.79 -15.41 -6.91
N ASP A 158 -0.86 -14.52 -7.30
CA ASP A 158 -1.18 -13.30 -8.03
C ASP A 158 -1.83 -13.59 -9.40
N HIS A 159 -1.40 -14.66 -10.09
CA HIS A 159 -2.00 -15.08 -11.36
C HIS A 159 -3.48 -15.44 -11.19
N GLY A 160 -3.80 -16.25 -10.19
CA GLY A 160 -5.19 -16.66 -9.93
C GLY A 160 -6.07 -15.48 -9.54
N ALA A 161 -5.57 -14.57 -8.69
CA ALA A 161 -6.28 -13.36 -8.29
C ALA A 161 -6.56 -12.45 -9.48
N TYR A 162 -5.55 -12.18 -10.30
CA TYR A 162 -5.68 -11.30 -11.46
C TYR A 162 -6.66 -11.86 -12.50
N VAL A 163 -6.51 -13.14 -12.88
CA VAL A 163 -7.38 -13.79 -13.88
C VAL A 163 -8.81 -13.90 -13.36
N CYS A 164 -8.99 -14.24 -12.08
CA CYS A 164 -10.29 -14.28 -11.43
C CYS A 164 -10.99 -12.93 -11.51
N GLN A 165 -10.32 -11.85 -11.10
CA GLN A 165 -10.86 -10.49 -11.13
C GLN A 165 -11.15 -10.02 -12.56
N TRP A 166 -10.26 -10.31 -13.51
CA TRP A 166 -10.45 -9.97 -14.91
C TRP A 166 -11.67 -10.67 -15.52
N LEU A 167 -11.80 -12.00 -15.31
CA LEU A 167 -12.95 -12.77 -15.79
C LEU A 167 -14.26 -12.32 -15.13
N GLU A 168 -14.25 -12.01 -13.83
CA GLU A 168 -15.43 -11.49 -13.14
C GLU A 168 -15.88 -10.14 -13.70
N ASN A 169 -14.95 -9.27 -14.07
CA ASN A 169 -15.28 -8.01 -14.71
C ASN A 169 -15.88 -8.18 -16.11
N VAL A 170 -15.51 -9.24 -16.84
CA VAL A 170 -15.97 -9.49 -18.21
C VAL A 170 -17.30 -10.26 -18.25
N VAL A 171 -17.44 -11.32 -17.45
CA VAL A 171 -18.58 -12.26 -17.52
C VAL A 171 -19.41 -12.32 -16.24
N GLY A 172 -19.03 -11.57 -15.22
CA GLY A 172 -19.65 -11.63 -13.89
C GLY A 172 -19.27 -12.89 -13.10
N ALA A 173 -19.56 -12.86 -11.78
CA ALA A 173 -19.26 -13.98 -10.90
C ALA A 173 -19.95 -15.31 -11.30
N PRO A 174 -21.24 -15.37 -11.72
CA PRO A 174 -21.86 -16.58 -12.21
C PRO A 174 -21.22 -17.11 -13.51
N GLY A 175 -20.81 -16.21 -14.41
CA GLY A 175 -20.14 -16.56 -15.65
C GLY A 175 -18.77 -17.19 -15.42
N LEU A 176 -18.00 -16.67 -14.48
CA LEU A 176 -16.72 -17.27 -14.08
C LEU A 176 -16.89 -18.69 -13.56
N VAL A 177 -17.88 -18.93 -12.68
CA VAL A 177 -18.16 -20.26 -12.15
C VAL A 177 -18.53 -21.23 -13.28
N ALA A 178 -19.36 -20.79 -14.23
CA ALA A 178 -19.73 -21.60 -15.41
C ALA A 178 -18.49 -21.94 -16.27
N ILE A 179 -17.60 -20.99 -16.53
CA ILE A 179 -16.36 -21.23 -17.29
C ILE A 179 -15.47 -22.24 -16.56
N LEU A 180 -15.25 -22.08 -15.25
CA LEU A 180 -14.44 -23.01 -14.46
C LEU A 180 -15.02 -24.42 -14.50
N LEU A 181 -16.33 -24.57 -14.44
CA LEU A 181 -17.02 -25.84 -14.49
C LEU A 181 -16.88 -26.49 -15.89
N VAL A 182 -17.05 -25.72 -16.97
CA VAL A 182 -16.88 -26.21 -18.36
C VAL A 182 -15.45 -26.71 -18.60
N VAL A 183 -14.44 -25.93 -18.12
CA VAL A 183 -13.03 -26.33 -18.26
C VAL A 183 -12.74 -27.61 -17.45
N ALA A 184 -13.29 -27.75 -16.25
CA ALA A 184 -13.15 -28.97 -15.44
C ALA A 184 -13.76 -30.18 -16.12
N ILE A 185 -14.98 -30.04 -16.61
CA ILE A 185 -15.68 -31.14 -17.33
C ILE A 185 -14.93 -31.51 -18.62
N SER A 186 -14.47 -30.52 -19.39
CA SER A 186 -13.73 -30.74 -20.63
C SER A 186 -12.42 -31.48 -20.36
N PHE A 187 -11.69 -31.06 -19.28
CA PHE A 187 -10.47 -31.70 -18.87
C PHE A 187 -10.70 -33.16 -18.39
N MET A 188 -11.72 -33.38 -17.56
CA MET A 188 -12.11 -34.72 -17.10
C MET A 188 -12.47 -35.63 -18.26
N THR A 189 -13.18 -35.13 -19.26
CA THR A 189 -13.53 -35.87 -20.48
C THR A 189 -12.29 -36.20 -21.31
N TYR A 190 -11.29 -35.33 -21.35
CA TYR A 190 -10.01 -35.56 -22.02
C TYR A 190 -9.17 -36.67 -21.33
N VAL A 191 -9.21 -36.70 -19.99
CA VAL A 191 -8.43 -37.68 -19.19
C VAL A 191 -9.08 -39.06 -19.22
N THR A 192 -10.42 -39.16 -19.09
CA THR A 192 -11.15 -40.40 -19.02
C THR A 192 -12.43 -40.34 -19.85
N THR A 193 -12.61 -41.28 -20.77
CA THR A 193 -13.85 -41.44 -21.57
C THR A 193 -15.06 -41.84 -20.72
N GLU A 194 -14.84 -42.37 -19.51
CA GLU A 194 -15.90 -42.71 -18.56
C GLU A 194 -16.65 -41.48 -18.04
N THR A 195 -16.00 -40.30 -18.00
CA THR A 195 -16.62 -39.03 -17.57
C THR A 195 -17.85 -38.68 -18.40
N ILE A 196 -17.84 -39.01 -19.71
CA ILE A 196 -18.99 -38.80 -20.60
C ILE A 196 -20.18 -39.66 -20.12
N ASN A 197 -19.92 -40.90 -19.70
CA ASN A 197 -20.97 -41.83 -19.22
C ASN A 197 -21.54 -41.37 -17.86
N VAL A 198 -20.71 -40.81 -16.98
CA VAL A 198 -21.15 -40.24 -15.69
C VAL A 198 -22.04 -38.99 -15.91
N ILE A 199 -21.64 -38.09 -16.80
CA ILE A 199 -22.41 -36.88 -17.13
C ILE A 199 -23.76 -37.27 -17.78
N ARG A 200 -23.76 -38.25 -18.73
CA ARG A 200 -24.99 -38.76 -19.31
C ARG A 200 -25.92 -39.39 -18.27
N LYS A 201 -25.35 -40.04 -17.24
CA LYS A 201 -26.13 -40.60 -16.12
C LYS A 201 -26.74 -39.52 -15.24
N MET A 202 -26.02 -38.40 -15.00
CA MET A 202 -26.54 -37.29 -14.24
C MET A 202 -27.63 -36.50 -14.97
N LEU A 203 -27.50 -36.37 -16.30
CA LEU A 203 -28.47 -35.62 -17.12
C LEU A 203 -29.77 -36.43 -17.40
N ASN A 204 -29.78 -37.75 -17.21
CA ASN A 204 -30.94 -38.61 -17.39
C ASN A 204 -31.13 -39.59 -16.22
N PRO A 205 -31.46 -39.13 -15.02
CA PRO A 205 -31.60 -40.00 -13.85
C PRO A 205 -32.76 -41.00 -13.98
N ILE A 206 -33.83 -40.69 -14.70
CA ILE A 206 -35.01 -41.53 -14.91
C ILE A 206 -34.66 -42.80 -15.69
N ASN A 207 -33.88 -42.71 -16.76
CA ASN A 207 -33.46 -43.87 -17.55
C ASN A 207 -32.48 -44.81 -16.82
N TYR A 208 -31.77 -44.28 -15.82
CA TYR A 208 -30.88 -45.12 -15.00
C TYR A 208 -31.64 -45.91 -13.94
N LEU A 209 -32.64 -45.33 -13.30
CA LEU A 209 -33.54 -46.00 -12.35
C LEU A 209 -34.37 -47.06 -13.05
N SER A 210 -34.90 -46.82 -14.25
CA SER A 210 -35.70 -47.78 -15.00
C SER A 210 -34.89 -48.99 -15.48
N ARG A 211 -33.58 -48.81 -15.83
CA ARG A 211 -32.69 -49.95 -16.16
C ARG A 211 -32.35 -50.81 -14.94
N LYS A 212 -32.19 -50.24 -13.76
CA LYS A 212 -31.92 -50.99 -12.53
C LYS A 212 -33.14 -51.80 -12.06
N VAL A 213 -34.35 -51.27 -12.25
CA VAL A 213 -35.59 -51.94 -11.94
C VAL A 213 -35.85 -53.09 -12.93
N LYS A 214 -35.52 -52.97 -14.23
CA LYS A 214 -35.64 -54.09 -15.18
C LYS A 214 -34.68 -55.23 -14.90
N PHE A 215 -33.48 -54.98 -14.42
CA PHE A 215 -32.51 -56.01 -14.06
C PHE A 215 -32.93 -56.82 -12.82
N THR A 216 -33.58 -56.21 -11.84
CA THR A 216 -34.08 -56.92 -10.64
C THR A 216 -35.31 -57.80 -10.94
N VAL A 217 -36.10 -57.47 -11.95
CA VAL A 217 -37.28 -58.27 -12.35
C VAL A 217 -36.88 -59.50 -13.22
N GLU A 218 -35.79 -59.42 -14.02
CA GLU A 218 -35.30 -60.55 -14.80
C GLU A 218 -34.57 -61.63 -13.94
N GLU A 219 -33.90 -61.23 -12.86
CA GLU A 219 -33.19 -62.11 -11.97
C GLU A 219 -34.17 -63.03 -11.13
N ASN A 220 -35.39 -62.52 -10.86
CA ASN A 220 -36.43 -63.32 -10.21
C ASN A 220 -37.22 -64.25 -11.12
N ARG A 221 -37.10 -64.14 -12.49
CA ARG A 221 -37.80 -65.01 -13.40
C ARG A 221 -37.05 -66.32 -13.73
N HIS A 222 -35.81 -66.43 -13.37
CA HIS A 222 -35.01 -67.62 -13.65
C HIS A 222 -35.05 -68.69 -12.56
N HIS A 223 -35.79 -68.47 -11.44
CA HIS A 223 -35.89 -69.52 -10.39
C HIS A 223 -37.18 -70.33 -10.37
N ASP A 224 -38.19 -70.08 -11.29
CA ASP A 224 -39.45 -70.75 -11.31
C ASP A 224 -39.72 -71.61 -12.56
N GLN A 225 -38.67 -72.05 -13.27
CA GLN A 225 -38.83 -72.95 -14.44
C GLN A 225 -38.64 -74.45 -14.10
N TYR A 226 -39.25 -74.91 -13.01
CA TYR A 226 -39.50 -76.33 -12.84
C TYR A 226 -40.82 -76.56 -12.09
N ALA A 227 -42.02 -76.44 -12.84
CA ALA A 227 -43.21 -77.24 -12.61
C ALA A 227 -44.35 -76.84 -13.54
N ARG A 228 -44.58 -77.70 -14.52
CA ARG A 228 -45.86 -78.11 -15.14
C ARG A 228 -46.72 -77.14 -15.97
N GLU A 229 -46.74 -77.53 -17.23
CA GLU A 229 -47.86 -77.46 -18.16
C GLU A 229 -49.27 -77.45 -17.52
N ASN A 230 -50.12 -76.72 -18.11
CA ASN A 230 -51.50 -76.87 -18.56
C ASN A 230 -52.49 -75.79 -18.23
N ASP A 231 -53.12 -75.41 -19.31
CA ASP A 231 -54.53 -75.01 -19.55
C ASP A 231 -55.01 -73.57 -19.31
N THR A 232 -55.23 -73.00 -20.49
CA THR A 232 -56.48 -72.39 -21.05
C THR A 232 -57.16 -71.20 -20.27
N ALA A 233 -57.32 -70.16 -21.01
CA ALA A 233 -58.52 -69.36 -21.23
C ALA A 233 -58.95 -68.21 -20.28
N GLU A 234 -59.16 -67.15 -21.00
CA GLU A 234 -60.20 -66.08 -20.79
C GLU A 234 -60.04 -64.96 -19.75
N ASN A 235 -59.98 -63.80 -20.38
CA ASN A 235 -60.35 -62.44 -19.81
C ASN A 235 -61.86 -62.49 -19.38
N PRO A 236 -62.46 -61.44 -18.68
CA PRO A 236 -62.05 -60.06 -18.55
C PRO A 236 -62.52 -59.36 -17.24
N VAL A 237 -62.01 -58.07 -17.09
CA VAL A 237 -62.75 -56.86 -16.67
C VAL A 237 -63.10 -56.62 -15.19
N VAL A 238 -62.82 -55.33 -14.78
CA VAL A 238 -63.45 -54.38 -13.84
C VAL A 238 -62.72 -54.04 -12.53
N SER A 239 -62.34 -52.77 -12.49
CA SER A 239 -62.17 -51.95 -11.27
C SER A 239 -63.48 -51.80 -10.46
N PRO A 240 -63.61 -51.13 -9.34
CA PRO A 240 -62.65 -50.34 -8.50
C PRO A 240 -62.96 -50.47 -6.97
N ALA A 241 -62.24 -49.55 -6.23
CA ALA A 241 -62.68 -48.88 -5.00
C ALA A 241 -62.16 -49.33 -3.62
N GLU A 242 -61.58 -48.40 -3.05
CA GLU A 242 -61.76 -47.78 -1.70
C GLU A 242 -61.19 -48.42 -0.43
N SER A 243 -60.39 -47.55 0.19
CA SER A 243 -60.43 -47.11 1.61
C SER A 243 -59.72 -47.94 2.68
N GLU A 244 -59.06 -47.15 3.48
CA GLU A 244 -58.86 -47.10 4.94
C GLU A 244 -57.42 -47.33 5.47
N ASP A 245 -56.91 -46.22 6.01
CA ASP A 245 -55.94 -46.07 7.10
C ASP A 245 -56.55 -46.58 8.43
N PRO A 246 -55.89 -46.68 9.57
CA PRO A 246 -54.55 -46.35 10.02
C PRO A 246 -53.94 -47.34 11.03
N GLN A 247 -52.70 -47.13 11.46
CA GLN A 247 -52.21 -47.12 12.87
C GLN A 247 -50.72 -47.51 12.98
N VAL A 248 -49.94 -46.58 13.46
CA VAL A 248 -49.08 -46.48 14.65
C VAL A 248 -48.40 -47.74 15.19
N PHE A 249 -47.09 -47.72 15.29
CA PHE A 249 -46.31 -48.12 16.48
C PHE A 249 -44.80 -47.90 16.29
N ASP A 250 -44.32 -47.02 17.19
CA ASP A 250 -43.11 -47.00 18.05
C ASP A 250 -41.70 -47.33 17.53
N ASP A 251 -40.88 -46.41 17.79
CA ASP A 251 -39.45 -46.36 18.07
C ASP A 251 -38.99 -47.49 19.05
N PRO A 252 -37.74 -48.00 19.05
CA PRO A 252 -36.77 -47.39 19.88
C PRO A 252 -35.22 -47.47 19.56
N GLN A 253 -34.51 -46.59 20.14
CA GLN A 253 -33.19 -46.69 20.83
C GLN A 253 -31.89 -46.39 20.05
N THR A 254 -31.40 -45.19 20.39
CA THR A 254 -30.09 -44.73 20.85
C THR A 254 -29.05 -45.81 21.21
N GLN A 255 -27.84 -45.64 20.71
CA GLN A 255 -26.62 -46.05 21.39
C GLN A 255 -25.51 -44.96 21.31
N THR A 256 -25.29 -44.36 22.45
CA THR A 256 -24.10 -43.56 22.87
C THR A 256 -22.91 -44.49 23.08
N VAL A 257 -21.72 -44.04 22.72
CA VAL A 257 -20.45 -44.61 23.15
C VAL A 257 -19.67 -43.50 23.88
N GLU A 258 -19.50 -43.72 25.20
CA GLU A 258 -18.60 -43.02 26.11
C GLU A 258 -17.16 -43.44 25.84
N PHE A 259 -16.22 -42.49 26.04
CA PHE A 259 -14.83 -42.81 26.36
C PHE A 259 -14.48 -42.19 27.73
N LEU A 260 -13.91 -43.05 28.54
CA LEU A 260 -13.54 -42.90 29.94
C LEU A 260 -12.34 -42.01 30.17
N ASP A 261 -12.44 -41.29 31.32
CA ASP A 261 -11.37 -40.66 32.09
C ASP A 261 -10.58 -41.72 32.91
N ASP A 262 -9.35 -41.39 33.18
CA ASP A 262 -8.55 -41.79 34.35
C ASP A 262 -7.34 -40.83 34.45
N ASP A 263 -6.86 -40.20 35.50
CA ASP A 263 -6.95 -40.39 36.96
C ASP A 263 -6.40 -39.16 37.71
N LEU A 264 -7.00 -38.84 38.84
CA LEU A 264 -6.55 -37.93 39.89
C LEU A 264 -5.62 -38.64 40.89
N PRO A 265 -4.92 -38.02 41.88
CA PRO A 265 -5.48 -37.27 43.03
C PRO A 265 -4.60 -36.07 43.52
N GLY A 266 -4.98 -35.06 44.27
CA GLY A 266 -5.87 -34.86 45.39
C GLY A 266 -5.21 -34.09 46.51
N LYS A 267 -5.94 -33.20 47.13
CA LYS A 267 -6.08 -32.77 48.55
C LYS A 267 -6.06 -31.24 48.73
N ASP A 268 -7.21 -30.74 49.06
CA ASP A 268 -7.79 -30.24 50.34
C ASP A 268 -7.00 -29.08 50.98
N THR A 269 -7.61 -27.96 51.37
CA THR A 269 -8.72 -27.69 52.34
C THR A 269 -9.11 -26.21 52.33
N ASP A 270 -10.43 -25.93 52.38
CA ASP A 270 -11.22 -25.03 53.24
C ASP A 270 -10.73 -23.58 53.48
N GLU A 271 -11.50 -22.52 53.46
CA GLU A 271 -12.86 -22.21 53.93
C GLU A 271 -13.30 -20.81 53.48
N GLN A 272 -14.59 -20.59 53.39
CA GLN A 272 -15.37 -19.36 53.12
C GLN A 272 -15.53 -18.49 54.37
N PRO A 273 -16.40 -17.49 54.35
CA PRO A 273 -16.43 -16.13 53.72
C PRO A 273 -16.65 -15.01 54.75
N LEU A 274 -16.72 -13.73 54.34
CA LEU A 274 -17.65 -12.72 54.94
C LEU A 274 -17.43 -11.30 54.36
N ASN A 275 -18.48 -10.77 53.81
CA ASN A 275 -18.81 -9.34 53.62
C ASN A 275 -19.61 -8.87 54.88
N PRO A 276 -20.02 -7.62 55.12
CA PRO A 276 -19.95 -6.36 54.35
C PRO A 276 -19.80 -5.05 55.19
N SER A 277 -19.78 -3.93 54.47
CA SER A 277 -20.34 -2.60 54.77
C SER A 277 -19.69 -1.62 55.77
N HIS A 278 -19.43 -0.44 55.30
CA HIS A 278 -19.95 0.90 55.68
C HIS A 278 -18.92 2.02 55.60
N VAL A 279 -19.29 3.07 54.84
CA VAL A 279 -18.78 4.44 54.91
C VAL A 279 -19.30 5.09 56.21
N PRO A 280 -18.59 6.01 56.90
CA PRO A 280 -18.68 7.42 56.54
C PRO A 280 -17.45 8.30 56.82
N GLU A 281 -17.54 9.53 56.24
CA GLU A 281 -16.71 10.73 56.36
C GLU A 281 -16.32 11.13 57.81
N THR A 282 -15.13 11.71 58.01
CA THR A 282 -14.90 13.11 58.42
C THR A 282 -13.50 13.35 59.03
N LYS A 283 -12.90 14.43 58.51
CA LYS A 283 -12.04 15.47 59.17
C LYS A 283 -10.87 15.13 60.13
N GLU A 284 -9.75 15.76 59.67
CA GLU A 284 -8.79 16.60 60.40
C GLU A 284 -7.87 16.03 61.50
N GLU A 285 -6.63 16.45 61.28
CA GLU A 285 -5.58 16.87 62.20
C GLU A 285 -4.36 15.96 62.46
N GLU A 286 -3.23 16.51 61.90
CA GLU A 286 -1.86 16.60 62.48
C GLU A 286 -1.26 15.46 63.36
N LYS A 287 -0.14 14.98 62.91
CA LYS A 287 1.24 15.13 63.43
C LYS A 287 2.22 14.04 63.00
N ALA A 288 3.26 14.55 62.36
CA ALA A 288 4.68 14.17 62.41
C ALA A 288 5.12 12.77 62.89
N ALA A 289 5.81 12.07 61.95
CA ALA A 289 7.18 11.54 62.17
C ALA A 289 7.66 10.74 60.94
N GLY A 290 8.64 11.21 60.32
CA GLY A 290 9.86 10.70 59.81
C GLY A 290 9.95 9.31 59.21
N GLU A 291 10.04 9.27 57.85
CA GLU A 291 10.83 8.26 57.17
C GLU A 291 11.48 8.83 55.90
N LYS A 292 12.74 8.49 55.76
CA LYS A 292 13.71 9.01 54.80
C LYS A 292 13.35 8.66 53.37
N GLU A 293 13.01 9.64 52.59
CA GLU A 293 13.08 9.57 51.12
C GLU A 293 14.53 9.74 50.66
N VAL A 294 15.04 8.70 49.99
CA VAL A 294 16.33 8.74 49.31
C VAL A 294 16.10 9.48 47.97
N SER A 295 16.36 10.78 47.95
CA SER A 295 16.38 11.55 46.73
C SER A 295 17.65 11.26 45.92
N MET A 296 17.47 10.69 44.73
CA MET A 296 18.55 10.51 43.76
C MET A 296 18.84 11.88 43.11
N ARG A 297 19.94 12.52 43.48
CA ARG A 297 20.46 13.72 42.85
C ARG A 297 21.33 13.30 41.64
N VAL A 298 20.90 13.59 40.43
CA VAL A 298 21.73 13.46 39.23
C VAL A 298 22.56 14.74 39.11
N GLU A 299 23.84 14.68 39.46
CA GLU A 299 24.80 15.73 39.13
C GLU A 299 25.29 15.57 37.68
N MET A 300 24.94 16.52 36.81
CA MET A 300 25.60 16.63 35.51
C MET A 300 26.98 17.27 35.69
N ALA A 301 27.99 16.54 35.24
CA ALA A 301 29.36 17.03 35.21
C ALA A 301 29.44 18.28 34.28
N LYS A 302 29.91 19.39 34.86
CA LYS A 302 30.31 20.60 34.14
C LYS A 302 31.64 20.32 33.42
N GLY A 303 31.61 20.30 32.08
CA GLY A 303 32.81 20.37 31.28
C GLY A 303 33.33 21.80 31.22
N ASP A 304 34.62 21.98 31.51
CA ASP A 304 35.33 23.27 31.46
C ASP A 304 35.40 23.77 30.00
N GLU A 305 34.76 24.91 29.75
CA GLU A 305 34.99 25.72 28.55
C GLU A 305 36.22 26.65 28.79
N LYS A 306 37.27 26.38 28.02
CA LYS A 306 38.33 27.38 27.83
C LYS A 306 37.97 28.33 26.69
N ALA A 307 37.70 29.54 27.02
CA ALA A 307 37.56 30.66 26.08
C ALA A 307 38.89 30.93 25.39
N SER A 308 38.91 30.90 24.05
CA SER A 308 39.94 31.51 23.24
C SER A 308 39.33 32.72 22.55
N GLY A 309 39.77 33.90 22.98
CA GLY A 309 39.28 35.18 22.45
C GLY A 309 39.81 35.47 21.06
N THR A 310 38.93 35.98 20.22
CA THR A 310 39.28 36.77 19.05
C THR A 310 38.36 37.99 18.98
N THR A 311 38.95 39.11 18.86
CA THR A 311 38.44 40.48 18.86
C THR A 311 37.31 40.71 17.85
N VAL A 312 36.19 41.21 18.34
CA VAL A 312 35.04 41.62 17.55
C VAL A 312 35.02 43.13 17.40
N ALA A 313 34.97 43.60 16.17
CA ALA A 313 34.61 44.97 15.83
C ALA A 313 33.07 45.08 15.66
N SER A 314 32.52 46.16 16.18
CA SER A 314 31.14 46.65 16.09
C SER A 314 30.11 46.04 17.06
N THR A 315 29.76 46.89 18.02
CA THR A 315 28.69 46.71 19.01
C THR A 315 27.31 46.86 18.38
N ALA A 316 26.81 45.79 17.76
CA ALA A 316 25.39 45.56 17.69
C ALA A 316 24.96 44.94 19.02
N ASP A 317 23.85 45.37 19.54
CA ASP A 317 23.34 44.96 20.86
C ASP A 317 22.97 43.44 20.83
N LEU A 318 23.95 42.57 21.16
CA LEU A 318 23.87 41.12 21.15
C LEU A 318 22.91 40.58 22.24
N SER A 319 22.30 41.48 23.03
CA SER A 319 21.38 41.12 24.10
C SER A 319 19.96 40.84 23.65
N THR A 320 19.57 41.31 22.44
CA THR A 320 18.22 41.10 21.89
C THR A 320 18.25 40.05 20.78
N PRO A 321 17.42 39.01 20.86
CA PRO A 321 17.33 38.02 19.80
C PRO A 321 16.98 38.65 18.44
N ILE A 322 17.54 38.10 17.35
CA ILE A 322 17.20 38.54 16.00
C ILE A 322 15.71 38.29 15.75
N ASN A 323 15.00 39.30 15.22
CA ASN A 323 13.60 39.09 14.82
C ASN A 323 13.53 38.49 13.41
N PRO A 324 13.04 37.26 13.25
CA PRO A 324 12.98 36.59 11.94
C PRO A 324 12.03 37.29 10.95
N ARG A 325 11.21 38.22 11.41
CA ARG A 325 10.24 38.99 10.60
C ARG A 325 10.80 40.25 10.00
N GLU A 326 12.01 40.63 10.35
CA GLU A 326 12.68 41.76 9.71
C GLU A 326 13.00 41.49 8.23
N PRO A 327 12.92 42.54 7.37
CA PRO A 327 12.53 43.93 7.63
C PRO A 327 11.01 44.16 7.67
N PHE A 328 10.17 43.14 7.58
CA PHE A 328 8.70 43.23 7.44
C PHE A 328 7.96 43.14 8.78
N VAL A 329 8.45 43.79 9.81
CA VAL A 329 7.86 43.78 11.17
C VAL A 329 6.42 44.33 11.20
N SER A 330 6.08 45.22 10.26
CA SER A 330 4.75 45.81 10.12
C SER A 330 3.70 44.88 9.49
N TRP A 331 4.08 43.61 9.16
CA TRP A 331 3.18 42.60 8.61
C TRP A 331 2.00 42.34 9.54
N LYS A 332 0.79 42.32 8.96
CA LYS A 332 -0.43 42.01 9.69
C LYS A 332 -0.95 40.66 9.20
N PHE A 333 -1.22 39.76 10.13
CA PHE A 333 -1.88 38.48 9.78
C PHE A 333 -3.29 38.74 9.23
N PRO A 334 -3.79 37.91 8.31
CA PRO A 334 -5.16 38.01 7.81
C PRO A 334 -6.16 38.02 8.96
N THR A 335 -7.13 38.96 8.93
CA THR A 335 -8.16 39.06 9.95
C THR A 335 -9.29 38.08 9.70
N LEU A 336 -9.96 37.64 10.76
CA LEU A 336 -11.11 36.72 10.64
C LEU A 336 -12.26 37.31 9.82
N GLY A 337 -12.39 38.67 9.77
CA GLY A 337 -13.41 39.35 8.95
C GLY A 337 -13.30 39.14 7.44
N LEU A 338 -12.20 38.54 6.93
CA LEU A 338 -12.07 38.15 5.53
C LEU A 338 -12.81 36.82 5.22
N LEU A 339 -13.10 36.05 6.24
CA LEU A 339 -13.84 34.78 6.16
C LEU A 339 -15.32 34.99 6.46
N LYS A 340 -16.15 34.15 5.91
CA LYS A 340 -17.60 34.18 6.08
C LYS A 340 -17.99 33.46 7.36
N GLU A 341 -18.78 34.14 8.19
CA GLU A 341 -19.49 33.54 9.31
C GLU A 341 -20.78 32.90 8.79
N TYR A 342 -21.03 31.64 9.13
CA TYR A 342 -22.22 30.91 8.75
C TYR A 342 -23.19 30.87 9.93
N ASP A 343 -24.50 30.82 9.65
CA ASP A 343 -25.53 30.76 10.71
C ASP A 343 -25.36 29.54 11.64
N SER A 344 -24.77 28.47 11.13
CA SER A 344 -24.37 27.29 11.90
C SER A 344 -23.30 27.56 12.97
N ASP A 345 -22.53 28.63 12.84
CA ASP A 345 -21.50 29.01 13.83
C ASP A 345 -22.14 29.65 15.05
N ALA A 346 -23.18 30.48 14.83
CA ALA A 346 -23.91 31.16 15.88
C ALA A 346 -25.00 30.24 16.54
N ARG A 347 -25.62 29.38 15.78
CA ARG A 347 -26.64 28.42 16.21
C ARG A 347 -26.43 27.06 15.58
N PRO A 348 -25.65 26.16 16.20
CA PRO A 348 -25.48 24.82 15.65
C PRO A 348 -26.84 24.14 15.49
N SER A 349 -27.20 23.81 14.24
CA SER A 349 -28.40 23.01 13.95
C SER A 349 -28.08 21.57 14.32
N PHE A 350 -28.36 21.22 15.54
CA PHE A 350 -28.32 19.83 15.99
C PHE A 350 -29.56 19.08 15.52
N ALA A 351 -29.44 17.78 15.30
CA ALA A 351 -30.60 16.91 15.10
C ALA A 351 -31.62 17.11 16.23
N THR A 352 -32.91 17.24 15.88
CA THR A 352 -33.97 17.46 16.89
C THR A 352 -34.06 16.25 17.81
N LYS A 353 -34.56 16.50 19.06
CA LYS A 353 -34.71 15.41 20.04
C LYS A 353 -35.61 14.30 19.50
N GLU A 354 -36.69 14.69 18.79
CA GLU A 354 -37.59 13.75 18.15
C GLU A 354 -36.92 12.90 17.08
N GLU A 355 -36.04 13.48 16.25
CA GLU A 355 -35.26 12.76 15.26
C GLU A 355 -34.30 11.76 15.91
N LEU A 356 -33.60 12.16 16.97
CA LEU A 356 -32.71 11.29 17.73
C LEU A 356 -33.43 10.10 18.35
N GLU A 357 -34.63 10.34 18.93
CA GLU A 357 -35.45 9.27 19.50
C GLU A 357 -36.02 8.34 18.43
N ALA A 358 -36.47 8.89 17.31
CA ALA A 358 -36.94 8.11 16.17
C ALA A 358 -35.85 7.18 15.61
N ASN A 359 -34.65 7.70 15.39
CA ASN A 359 -33.53 6.92 14.90
C ASN A 359 -33.07 5.87 15.93
N LYS A 360 -33.01 6.22 17.22
CA LYS A 360 -32.74 5.26 18.30
C LYS A 360 -33.76 4.10 18.27
N ASN A 361 -35.06 4.40 18.17
CA ASN A 361 -36.10 3.37 18.19
C ASN A 361 -36.02 2.47 16.94
N ARG A 362 -35.70 3.02 15.75
CA ARG A 362 -35.48 2.24 14.53
C ARG A 362 -34.27 1.31 14.66
N ILE A 363 -33.13 1.79 15.21
CA ILE A 363 -31.96 0.97 15.46
C ILE A 363 -32.27 -0.17 16.41
N ILE A 364 -32.96 0.11 17.54
CA ILE A 364 -33.34 -0.90 18.53
C ILE A 364 -34.23 -1.95 17.87
N LYS A 365 -35.25 -1.52 17.11
CA LYS A 365 -36.20 -2.42 16.46
C LYS A 365 -35.49 -3.38 15.49
N VAL A 366 -34.59 -2.86 14.61
CA VAL A 366 -33.85 -3.73 13.68
C VAL A 366 -32.97 -4.73 14.44
N LEU A 367 -32.28 -4.29 15.49
CA LEU A 367 -31.44 -5.21 16.28
C LEU A 367 -32.29 -6.29 16.97
N ASP A 368 -33.45 -5.95 17.51
CA ASP A 368 -34.38 -6.91 18.13
C ASP A 368 -34.99 -7.87 17.13
N ASP A 369 -35.41 -7.39 15.94
CA ASP A 369 -35.95 -8.21 14.84
C ASP A 369 -34.96 -9.30 14.40
N PHE A 370 -33.65 -9.03 14.48
CA PHE A 370 -32.60 -9.99 14.23
C PHE A 370 -32.04 -10.71 15.47
N GLY A 371 -32.75 -10.60 16.62
CA GLY A 371 -32.39 -11.25 17.88
C GLY A 371 -31.04 -10.77 18.46
N VAL A 372 -30.75 -9.49 18.36
CA VAL A 372 -29.58 -8.82 18.94
C VAL A 372 -30.06 -7.92 20.07
N GLN A 373 -29.93 -8.37 21.31
CA GLN A 373 -30.31 -7.57 22.49
C GLN A 373 -29.20 -6.59 22.84
N ILE A 374 -29.60 -5.37 23.23
CA ILE A 374 -28.72 -4.30 23.67
C ILE A 374 -29.06 -3.89 25.12
N SER A 375 -28.01 -3.55 25.88
CA SER A 375 -28.16 -3.12 27.28
C SER A 375 -28.41 -1.61 27.40
N SER A 376 -27.75 -0.81 26.56
CA SER A 376 -27.88 0.65 26.54
C SER A 376 -27.53 1.24 25.19
N ILE A 377 -28.08 2.41 24.89
CA ILE A 377 -27.75 3.21 23.71
C ILE A 377 -27.58 4.67 24.13
N ARG A 378 -26.53 5.31 23.66
CA ARG A 378 -26.18 6.71 23.88
C ARG A 378 -25.94 7.39 22.54
N ALA A 379 -26.52 8.58 22.34
CA ALA A 379 -26.31 9.38 21.14
C ALA A 379 -25.37 10.55 21.43
N THR A 380 -24.36 10.74 20.56
CA THR A 380 -23.49 11.93 20.52
C THR A 380 -23.69 12.60 19.17
N VAL A 381 -24.19 13.85 19.20
CA VAL A 381 -24.53 14.60 17.99
C VAL A 381 -23.33 15.41 17.53
N GLY A 382 -22.88 15.14 16.32
CA GLY A 382 -21.82 15.90 15.65
C GLY A 382 -22.38 16.83 14.55
N PRO A 383 -21.51 17.58 13.85
CA PRO A 383 -21.94 18.55 12.85
C PRO A 383 -22.63 17.90 11.64
N THR A 384 -22.19 16.75 11.18
CA THR A 384 -22.70 16.06 9.98
C THR A 384 -23.26 14.69 10.24
N ILE A 385 -22.87 14.07 11.34
CA ILE A 385 -23.31 12.73 11.74
C ILE A 385 -23.61 12.69 13.23
N THR A 386 -24.48 11.75 13.61
CA THR A 386 -24.74 11.36 15.00
C THR A 386 -24.15 9.98 15.27
N LEU A 387 -23.36 9.86 16.32
CA LEU A 387 -22.80 8.58 16.80
C LEU A 387 -23.74 7.97 17.84
N TYR A 388 -24.30 6.80 17.54
CA TYR A 388 -25.04 5.98 18.50
C TYR A 388 -24.09 4.93 19.09
N GLU A 389 -23.71 5.12 20.35
CA GLU A 389 -22.89 4.16 21.11
C GLU A 389 -23.82 3.12 21.75
N ILE A 390 -23.63 1.85 21.39
CA ILE A 390 -24.45 0.74 21.82
C ILE A 390 -23.63 -0.20 22.70
N THR A 391 -24.19 -0.58 23.85
CA THR A 391 -23.63 -1.66 24.68
C THR A 391 -24.41 -2.93 24.38
N PRO A 392 -23.81 -3.95 23.75
CA PRO A 392 -24.50 -5.22 23.51
C PRO A 392 -24.75 -5.98 24.80
N ALA A 393 -25.84 -6.76 24.86
CA ALA A 393 -26.10 -7.65 25.97
C ALA A 393 -25.05 -8.78 26.05
N LYS A 394 -24.91 -9.41 27.21
CA LYS A 394 -23.99 -10.54 27.40
C LYS A 394 -24.28 -11.67 26.42
N GLY A 395 -23.24 -12.18 25.76
CA GLY A 395 -23.37 -13.28 24.79
C GLY A 395 -23.62 -12.86 23.33
N VAL A 396 -23.84 -11.58 23.03
CA VAL A 396 -24.01 -11.08 21.67
C VAL A 396 -22.64 -10.97 20.97
N ARG A 397 -22.49 -11.64 19.82
CA ARG A 397 -21.28 -11.56 19.01
C ARG A 397 -21.24 -10.26 18.22
N ILE A 398 -20.13 -9.52 18.29
CA ILE A 398 -19.92 -8.24 17.60
C ILE A 398 -20.14 -8.36 16.08
N ALA A 399 -19.68 -9.47 15.46
CA ALA A 399 -19.86 -9.73 14.05
C ALA A 399 -21.34 -9.74 13.61
N LYS A 400 -22.27 -10.19 14.49
CA LYS A 400 -23.69 -10.20 14.18
C LYS A 400 -24.22 -8.78 13.98
N ILE A 401 -23.80 -7.81 14.81
CA ILE A 401 -24.18 -6.40 14.68
C ILE A 401 -23.55 -5.78 13.44
N LYS A 402 -22.27 -6.08 13.17
CA LYS A 402 -21.56 -5.54 12.01
C LYS A 402 -22.19 -5.98 10.68
N ASN A 403 -22.70 -7.20 10.60
CA ASN A 403 -23.36 -7.72 9.41
C ASN A 403 -24.73 -7.11 9.14
N LEU A 404 -25.36 -6.46 10.13
CA LEU A 404 -26.64 -5.76 9.99
C LEU A 404 -26.50 -4.30 9.53
N GLU A 405 -25.31 -3.89 9.09
CA GLU A 405 -25.05 -2.52 8.63
C GLU A 405 -26.05 -2.06 7.55
N ASN A 406 -26.28 -2.90 6.54
CA ASN A 406 -27.18 -2.58 5.43
C ASN A 406 -28.65 -2.55 5.89
N ASP A 407 -29.04 -3.44 6.78
CA ASP A 407 -30.41 -3.52 7.31
C ASP A 407 -30.75 -2.30 8.18
N ILE A 408 -29.79 -1.87 9.00
CA ILE A 408 -29.91 -0.64 9.79
C ILE A 408 -29.94 0.58 8.87
N ALA A 409 -29.08 0.65 7.85
CA ALA A 409 -29.07 1.75 6.89
C ALA A 409 -30.42 1.88 6.16
N LEU A 410 -30.98 0.75 5.73
CA LEU A 410 -32.29 0.69 5.07
C LEU A 410 -33.41 1.18 6.00
N SER A 411 -33.46 0.72 7.24
CA SER A 411 -34.46 1.13 8.23
C SER A 411 -34.39 2.62 8.57
N LEU A 412 -33.19 3.19 8.58
CA LEU A 412 -32.96 4.61 8.84
C LEU A 412 -33.18 5.48 7.59
N ALA A 413 -33.37 4.86 6.40
CA ALA A 413 -33.39 5.53 5.10
C ALA A 413 -32.13 6.41 4.89
N ALA A 414 -30.98 5.98 5.43
CA ALA A 414 -29.72 6.70 5.37
C ALA A 414 -28.93 6.30 4.12
N ILE A 415 -28.25 7.27 3.48
CA ILE A 415 -27.43 7.06 2.27
C ILE A 415 -26.23 6.14 2.55
N GLY A 416 -25.81 6.02 3.81
CA GLY A 416 -24.77 5.14 4.30
C GLY A 416 -24.61 5.33 5.80
N ILE A 417 -24.38 4.24 6.50
CA ILE A 417 -23.98 4.26 7.92
C ILE A 417 -22.60 3.63 8.02
N ARG A 418 -21.91 3.82 9.12
CA ARG A 418 -20.64 3.16 9.39
C ARG A 418 -20.68 2.58 10.80
N ILE A 419 -20.30 1.30 10.92
CA ILE A 419 -20.25 0.61 12.21
C ILE A 419 -18.79 0.48 12.66
N ILE A 420 -18.49 1.07 13.82
CA ILE A 420 -17.19 0.95 14.51
C ILE A 420 -17.36 -0.09 15.61
N ALA A 421 -16.72 -1.25 15.45
CA ALA A 421 -16.96 -2.34 16.37
C ALA A 421 -15.68 -3.14 16.65
N PRO A 422 -15.10 -3.03 17.87
CA PRO A 422 -15.50 -2.14 18.98
C PRO A 422 -15.00 -0.69 18.80
N ILE A 423 -15.54 0.26 19.58
CA ILE A 423 -14.95 1.60 19.70
C ILE A 423 -13.63 1.46 20.48
N PRO A 424 -12.51 1.97 19.96
CA PRO A 424 -11.23 1.89 20.65
C PRO A 424 -11.27 2.49 22.06
N GLY A 425 -10.78 1.74 23.05
CA GLY A 425 -10.78 2.17 24.43
C GLY A 425 -12.15 2.11 25.15
N LYS A 426 -13.22 1.72 24.45
CA LYS A 426 -14.56 1.53 25.01
C LYS A 426 -15.08 0.13 24.68
N GLY A 427 -15.75 -0.52 25.59
CA GLY A 427 -16.41 -1.82 25.36
C GLY A 427 -17.73 -1.72 24.58
N THR A 428 -17.92 -0.68 23.78
CA THR A 428 -19.16 -0.33 23.07
C THR A 428 -18.98 -0.40 21.57
N ILE A 429 -20.08 -0.47 20.84
CA ILE A 429 -20.14 -0.44 19.38
C ILE A 429 -20.73 0.90 18.96
N GLY A 430 -20.08 1.58 18.01
CA GLY A 430 -20.56 2.84 17.46
C GLY A 430 -21.27 2.62 16.12
N ILE A 431 -22.47 3.21 15.97
CA ILE A 431 -23.18 3.34 14.72
C ILE A 431 -23.22 4.82 14.35
N GLU A 432 -22.50 5.20 13.31
CA GLU A 432 -22.47 6.55 12.79
C GLU A 432 -23.59 6.73 11.74
N VAL A 433 -24.52 7.61 12.03
CA VAL A 433 -25.69 7.88 11.19
C VAL A 433 -25.62 9.33 10.68
N PRO A 434 -25.74 9.58 9.36
CA PRO A 434 -25.80 10.93 8.81
C PRO A 434 -26.98 11.73 9.39
N ASN A 435 -26.74 13.01 9.72
CA ASN A 435 -27.79 13.92 10.13
C ASN A 435 -28.65 14.30 8.92
N THR A 436 -29.98 14.50 9.11
CA THR A 436 -30.89 14.93 8.05
C THR A 436 -30.53 16.34 7.57
N THR A 437 -30.14 17.21 8.50
CA THR A 437 -29.68 18.57 8.23
C THR A 437 -28.25 18.76 8.74
N PRO A 438 -27.21 18.47 7.92
CA PRO A 438 -25.83 18.63 8.34
C PRO A 438 -25.46 20.12 8.47
N SER A 439 -24.74 20.46 9.55
CA SER A 439 -24.19 21.79 9.78
C SER A 439 -22.91 22.00 9.02
N VAL A 440 -22.70 23.18 8.44
CA VAL A 440 -21.44 23.58 7.82
C VAL A 440 -20.42 23.89 8.93
N VAL A 441 -19.25 23.28 8.86
CA VAL A 441 -18.10 23.63 9.72
C VAL A 441 -17.29 24.69 8.99
N SER A 442 -17.45 25.97 9.37
CA SER A 442 -16.77 27.09 8.71
C SER A 442 -15.28 27.17 9.12
N MET A 443 -14.42 27.62 8.19
CA MET A 443 -13.05 27.96 8.50
C MET A 443 -12.95 29.06 9.55
N TYR A 444 -13.87 30.04 9.51
CA TYR A 444 -14.02 31.10 10.51
C TYR A 444 -14.09 30.53 11.93
N SER A 445 -15.02 29.57 12.17
CA SER A 445 -15.21 28.99 13.51
C SER A 445 -14.00 28.22 14.03
N ILE A 446 -13.23 27.60 13.12
CA ILE A 446 -12.02 26.85 13.48
C ILE A 446 -10.89 27.81 13.85
N LEU A 447 -10.60 28.80 12.99
CA LEU A 447 -9.55 29.77 13.23
C LEU A 447 -9.84 30.70 14.42
N ASN A 448 -11.12 30.99 14.70
CA ASN A 448 -11.55 31.76 15.87
C ASN A 448 -11.47 30.97 17.19
N SER A 449 -11.26 29.65 17.12
CA SER A 449 -11.19 28.83 18.33
C SER A 449 -9.98 29.16 19.19
N LYS A 450 -10.15 29.11 20.51
CA LYS A 450 -9.05 29.28 21.47
C LYS A 450 -7.88 28.30 21.18
N LYS A 451 -8.20 27.06 20.81
CA LYS A 451 -7.23 26.01 20.47
C LYS A 451 -6.32 26.39 19.31
N PHE A 452 -6.85 27.08 18.29
CA PHE A 452 -6.03 27.56 17.16
C PHE A 452 -5.27 28.83 17.50
N GLN A 453 -5.90 29.75 18.19
CA GLN A 453 -5.27 31.04 18.54
C GLN A 453 -4.07 30.88 19.47
N GLU A 454 -4.15 30.01 20.47
CA GLU A 454 -3.15 29.78 21.51
C GLU A 454 -2.19 28.63 21.19
N THR A 455 -2.19 28.09 19.98
CA THR A 455 -1.35 26.91 19.65
C THR A 455 0.12 27.24 19.51
N ASP A 456 0.98 26.39 20.09
CA ASP A 456 2.44 26.43 19.97
C ASP A 456 2.99 25.54 18.84
N MET A 457 2.11 25.03 17.97
CA MET A 457 2.51 24.18 16.84
C MET A 457 3.35 24.97 15.83
N GLU A 458 4.41 24.35 15.30
CA GLU A 458 5.28 24.98 14.31
C GLU A 458 4.53 25.23 12.98
N LEU A 459 3.80 24.24 12.48
CA LEU A 459 3.00 24.35 11.27
C LEU A 459 1.56 23.87 11.55
N PRO A 460 0.73 24.69 12.21
CA PRO A 460 -0.62 24.30 12.57
C PRO A 460 -1.52 24.22 11.35
N VAL A 461 -2.08 23.06 11.13
CA VAL A 461 -3.07 22.78 10.09
C VAL A 461 -4.40 22.49 10.76
N ALA A 462 -5.35 23.39 10.59
CA ALA A 462 -6.72 23.25 11.10
C ALA A 462 -7.56 22.45 10.10
N LEU A 463 -7.84 21.19 10.40
CA LEU A 463 -8.53 20.31 9.48
C LEU A 463 -10.06 20.38 9.57
N GLY A 464 -10.63 20.68 10.76
CA GLY A 464 -12.08 20.73 10.92
C GLY A 464 -12.54 20.40 12.34
N LYS A 465 -13.69 19.76 12.47
CA LYS A 465 -14.28 19.30 13.74
C LYS A 465 -14.50 17.80 13.76
N THR A 466 -14.26 17.21 14.94
CA THR A 466 -14.57 15.80 15.22
C THR A 466 -16.08 15.58 15.38
N ILE A 467 -16.47 14.31 15.56
CA ILE A 467 -17.87 13.95 15.90
C ILE A 467 -18.33 14.57 17.22
N SER A 468 -17.41 14.76 18.17
CA SER A 468 -17.69 15.45 19.44
C SER A 468 -17.71 16.98 19.32
N ASN A 469 -17.71 17.52 18.11
CA ASN A 469 -17.68 18.96 17.79
C ASN A 469 -16.42 19.70 18.31
N GLU A 470 -15.34 18.97 18.58
CA GLU A 470 -14.06 19.54 18.97
C GLU A 470 -13.22 19.91 17.75
N VAL A 471 -12.52 21.04 17.82
CA VAL A 471 -11.59 21.45 16.78
C VAL A 471 -10.46 20.43 16.64
N PHE A 472 -10.31 19.91 15.43
CA PHE A 472 -9.25 18.97 15.08
C PHE A 472 -8.18 19.66 14.25
N MET A 473 -6.97 19.66 14.76
CA MET A 473 -5.80 20.27 14.12
C MET A 473 -4.56 19.40 14.33
N VAL A 474 -3.64 19.50 13.41
CA VAL A 474 -2.38 18.74 13.40
C VAL A 474 -1.20 19.66 13.14
N ASP A 475 -0.03 19.28 13.66
CA ASP A 475 1.23 19.96 13.38
C ASP A 475 1.94 19.28 12.21
N LEU A 476 2.02 19.92 11.05
CA LEU A 476 2.67 19.37 9.87
C LEU A 476 4.17 19.15 10.09
N ALA A 477 4.81 19.89 10.98
CA ALA A 477 6.21 19.69 11.34
C ALA A 477 6.43 18.36 12.10
N LYS A 478 5.41 17.90 12.85
CA LYS A 478 5.44 16.59 13.53
C LYS A 478 5.03 15.45 12.61
N ILE A 479 4.10 15.72 11.69
CA ILE A 479 3.62 14.79 10.68
C ILE A 479 4.15 15.28 9.33
N PRO A 480 5.39 14.94 8.96
CA PRO A 480 6.14 15.68 7.95
C PRO A 480 5.52 15.66 6.56
N HIS A 481 4.79 14.60 6.24
CA HIS A 481 4.22 14.41 4.92
C HIS A 481 2.79 13.88 5.03
N LEU A 482 1.91 14.41 4.17
CA LEU A 482 0.48 14.14 4.19
C LEU A 482 0.01 13.66 2.82
N LEU A 483 -0.64 12.50 2.80
CA LEU A 483 -1.33 11.97 1.64
C LEU A 483 -2.81 12.30 1.75
N VAL A 484 -3.37 12.94 0.73
CA VAL A 484 -4.78 13.33 0.67
C VAL A 484 -5.44 12.67 -0.54
N ALA A 485 -6.52 11.95 -0.35
CA ALA A 485 -7.24 11.37 -1.47
C ALA A 485 -8.76 11.45 -1.29
N GLY A 486 -9.49 11.47 -2.41
CA GLY A 486 -10.94 11.51 -2.42
C GLY A 486 -11.51 11.63 -3.81
N ALA A 487 -12.72 11.14 -4.05
CA ALA A 487 -13.40 11.27 -5.33
C ALA A 487 -13.74 12.73 -5.64
N THR A 488 -13.94 13.03 -6.92
CA THR A 488 -14.29 14.36 -7.41
C THR A 488 -15.54 14.91 -6.69
N GLY A 489 -15.48 16.16 -6.24
CA GLY A 489 -16.59 16.82 -5.54
C GLY A 489 -16.83 16.38 -4.09
N GLN A 490 -15.95 15.54 -3.50
CA GLN A 490 -16.11 15.04 -2.13
C GLN A 490 -15.40 15.89 -1.07
N GLY A 491 -14.69 16.96 -1.46
CA GLY A 491 -14.10 17.93 -0.55
C GLY A 491 -12.57 18.00 -0.56
N LYS A 492 -11.86 17.27 -1.46
CA LYS A 492 -10.39 17.28 -1.57
C LYS A 492 -9.84 18.70 -1.72
N SER A 493 -10.31 19.46 -2.70
CA SER A 493 -9.85 20.83 -2.97
C SER A 493 -10.16 21.78 -1.82
N VAL A 494 -11.33 21.65 -1.20
CA VAL A 494 -11.69 22.42 0.01
C VAL A 494 -10.73 22.08 1.16
N GLY A 495 -10.38 20.79 1.32
CA GLY A 495 -9.41 20.37 2.33
C GLY A 495 -8.02 20.95 2.11
N LEU A 496 -7.54 20.97 0.86
CA LEU A 496 -6.25 21.60 0.53
C LEU A 496 -6.30 23.11 0.79
N ASN A 497 -7.40 23.78 0.42
CA ASN A 497 -7.58 25.21 0.72
C ASN A 497 -7.62 25.47 2.23
N ALA A 498 -8.28 24.62 3.01
CA ALA A 498 -8.30 24.76 4.47
C ALA A 498 -6.89 24.59 5.08
N ILE A 499 -6.08 23.67 4.56
CA ILE A 499 -4.69 23.48 4.99
C ILE A 499 -3.86 24.73 4.68
N ILE A 500 -3.87 25.21 3.44
CA ILE A 500 -3.11 26.38 3.01
C ILE A 500 -3.56 27.62 3.79
N THR A 501 -4.89 27.86 3.91
CA THR A 501 -5.44 28.99 4.66
C THR A 501 -4.99 28.95 6.12
N SER A 502 -4.98 27.78 6.78
CA SER A 502 -4.48 27.65 8.16
C SER A 502 -3.05 28.16 8.31
N LEU A 503 -2.19 27.80 7.38
CA LEU A 503 -0.78 28.21 7.38
C LEU A 503 -0.63 29.71 7.14
N LEU A 504 -1.39 30.29 6.20
CA LEU A 504 -1.36 31.72 5.89
C LEU A 504 -1.84 32.60 7.05
N TYR A 505 -2.75 32.09 7.88
CA TYR A 505 -3.24 32.82 9.08
C TYR A 505 -2.28 32.77 10.26
N LYS A 506 -1.29 31.87 10.28
CA LYS A 506 -0.41 31.67 11.44
C LYS A 506 1.06 31.97 11.17
N LYS A 507 1.50 31.95 9.91
CA LYS A 507 2.92 32.07 9.56
C LYS A 507 3.23 33.36 8.78
N HIS A 508 4.39 33.94 9.09
CA HIS A 508 4.93 35.10 8.38
C HIS A 508 5.62 34.64 7.07
N PRO A 509 5.66 35.47 6.01
CA PRO A 509 6.33 35.12 4.74
C PRO A 509 7.82 34.75 4.89
N ASN A 510 8.51 35.26 5.88
CA ASN A 510 9.89 34.90 6.17
C ASN A 510 10.02 33.56 6.94
N GLU A 511 8.93 33.08 7.56
CA GLU A 511 8.90 31.84 8.33
C GLU A 511 8.44 30.65 7.51
N LEU A 512 7.68 30.89 6.41
CA LEU A 512 7.08 29.87 5.58
C LEU A 512 7.18 30.21 4.10
N LYS A 513 7.57 29.22 3.29
CA LYS A 513 7.45 29.26 1.83
C LYS A 513 6.62 28.06 1.34
N ILE A 514 5.92 28.25 0.23
CA ILE A 514 5.01 27.27 -0.33
C ILE A 514 5.40 27.01 -1.79
N VAL A 515 5.37 25.74 -2.20
CA VAL A 515 5.49 25.32 -3.60
C VAL A 515 4.16 24.70 -4.00
N LEU A 516 3.48 25.28 -4.98
CA LEU A 516 2.20 24.81 -5.47
C LEU A 516 2.35 24.16 -6.84
N VAL A 517 1.88 22.91 -6.95
CA VAL A 517 1.90 22.13 -8.17
C VAL A 517 0.47 21.77 -8.57
N ASP A 518 0.02 22.30 -9.72
CA ASP A 518 -1.32 22.11 -10.24
C ASP A 518 -1.28 21.75 -11.74
N PRO A 519 -1.14 20.46 -12.10
CA PRO A 519 -1.08 20.05 -13.51
C PRO A 519 -2.32 20.39 -14.32
N LYS A 520 -3.45 20.66 -13.65
CA LYS A 520 -4.74 20.94 -14.29
C LYS A 520 -5.03 22.43 -14.46
N LYS A 521 -4.26 23.32 -13.87
CA LYS A 521 -4.44 24.79 -13.88
C LYS A 521 -5.81 25.25 -13.33
N VAL A 522 -6.39 24.56 -12.37
CA VAL A 522 -7.76 24.83 -11.89
C VAL A 522 -7.81 25.27 -10.45
N GLU A 523 -7.14 24.52 -9.55
CA GLU A 523 -7.37 24.64 -8.11
C GLU A 523 -6.52 25.73 -7.45
N PHE A 524 -5.25 25.88 -7.87
CA PHE A 524 -4.31 26.77 -7.18
C PHE A 524 -4.08 28.13 -7.83
N SER A 525 -4.66 28.40 -9.01
CA SER A 525 -4.55 29.69 -9.70
C SER A 525 -4.94 30.88 -8.81
N ILE A 526 -5.83 30.69 -7.85
CA ILE A 526 -6.29 31.69 -6.88
C ILE A 526 -5.18 32.21 -5.93
N TYR A 527 -4.09 31.45 -5.78
CA TYR A 527 -2.94 31.81 -4.94
C TYR A 527 -1.86 32.60 -5.67
N SER A 528 -1.95 32.83 -6.99
CA SER A 528 -0.96 33.60 -7.76
C SER A 528 -0.65 35.00 -7.16
N PRO A 529 -1.62 35.75 -6.57
CA PRO A 529 -1.32 37.06 -6.00
C PRO A 529 -0.31 37.04 -4.84
N ILE A 530 -0.13 35.94 -4.14
CA ILE A 530 0.79 35.80 -3.01
C ILE A 530 2.17 35.25 -3.40
N ALA A 531 2.45 35.09 -4.68
CA ALA A 531 3.66 34.44 -5.20
C ALA A 531 4.93 35.05 -4.61
N ASN A 532 5.12 36.35 -4.74
CA ASN A 532 6.31 37.07 -4.25
C ASN A 532 6.45 37.05 -2.72
N ARG A 533 5.38 36.77 -1.99
CA ARG A 533 5.37 36.76 -0.53
C ARG A 533 5.69 35.35 0.02
N PHE A 534 4.95 34.35 -0.43
CA PHE A 534 4.97 33.01 0.17
C PHE A 534 5.51 31.91 -0.73
N MET A 535 5.69 32.12 -2.04
CA MET A 535 6.13 31.01 -2.90
C MET A 535 7.64 30.89 -2.99
N ALA A 536 8.07 29.69 -3.33
CA ALA A 536 9.42 29.36 -3.74
C ALA A 536 9.38 28.92 -5.21
N ALA A 537 10.34 29.39 -6.01
CA ALA A 537 10.44 29.17 -7.45
C ALA A 537 11.87 28.75 -7.84
N VAL A 538 12.02 28.14 -9.01
CA VAL A 538 13.34 27.78 -9.54
C VAL A 538 13.96 28.95 -10.30
N GLU A 539 13.15 29.78 -10.93
CA GLU A 539 13.59 30.96 -11.72
C GLU A 539 13.08 32.27 -11.10
N GLU A 540 13.88 33.29 -11.16
CA GLU A 540 13.61 34.60 -10.50
C GLU A 540 12.42 35.35 -11.13
N ASN A 541 12.18 35.16 -12.45
CA ASN A 541 11.14 35.83 -13.21
C ASN A 541 10.14 34.81 -13.81
N GLU A 542 9.67 33.88 -13.02
CA GLU A 542 8.70 32.91 -13.48
C GLU A 542 7.34 33.60 -13.70
N GLU A 543 6.87 33.66 -14.97
CA GLU A 543 5.57 34.26 -15.31
C GLU A 543 4.40 33.50 -14.65
N GLU A 544 4.53 32.20 -14.47
CA GLU A 544 3.55 31.33 -13.80
C GLU A 544 4.10 30.82 -12.47
N PRO A 545 3.75 31.46 -11.33
CA PRO A 545 4.29 31.08 -10.02
C PRO A 545 3.77 29.73 -9.51
N ILE A 546 2.74 29.16 -10.15
CA ILE A 546 2.19 27.85 -9.86
C ILE A 546 2.68 26.88 -10.94
N ILE A 547 3.30 25.80 -10.50
CA ILE A 547 3.97 24.88 -11.40
C ILE A 547 2.92 23.97 -12.07
N THR A 548 2.79 24.08 -13.39
CA THR A 548 1.79 23.36 -14.17
C THR A 548 2.41 22.35 -15.13
N ASP A 549 3.64 22.60 -15.57
CA ASP A 549 4.39 21.75 -16.48
C ASP A 549 5.10 20.60 -15.74
N VAL A 550 4.99 19.37 -16.27
CA VAL A 550 5.54 18.17 -15.61
C VAL A 550 7.06 18.21 -15.53
N GLN A 551 7.76 18.75 -16.55
CA GLN A 551 9.21 18.85 -16.55
C GLN A 551 9.69 19.86 -15.52
N LYS A 552 8.99 20.99 -15.38
CA LYS A 552 9.25 21.97 -14.32
C LYS A 552 9.01 21.34 -12.93
N VAL A 553 7.98 20.51 -12.76
CA VAL A 553 7.78 19.77 -11.51
C VAL A 553 8.97 18.86 -11.18
N VAL A 554 9.47 18.09 -12.18
CA VAL A 554 10.63 17.22 -11.98
C VAL A 554 11.87 18.05 -11.57
N ASN A 555 12.12 19.16 -12.26
CA ASN A 555 13.26 20.06 -11.96
C ASN A 555 13.13 20.67 -10.56
N THR A 556 11.94 21.14 -10.19
CA THR A 556 11.68 21.71 -8.84
C THR A 556 11.90 20.65 -7.75
N LEU A 557 11.42 19.42 -7.94
CA LEU A 557 11.62 18.34 -6.97
C LEU A 557 13.10 17.95 -6.85
N LYS A 558 13.85 17.93 -7.95
CA LYS A 558 15.30 17.73 -7.94
C LYS A 558 16.03 18.88 -7.23
N GLY A 559 15.65 20.12 -7.53
CA GLY A 559 16.18 21.31 -6.86
C GLY A 559 15.91 21.33 -5.36
N LEU A 560 14.72 20.88 -4.94
CA LEU A 560 14.41 20.70 -3.51
C LEU A 560 15.27 19.63 -2.86
N CYS A 561 15.70 18.59 -3.59
CA CYS A 561 16.67 17.61 -3.08
C CYS A 561 18.05 18.25 -2.88
N VAL A 562 18.49 19.12 -3.78
CA VAL A 562 19.73 19.87 -3.63
C VAL A 562 19.63 20.81 -2.42
N LEU A 563 18.59 21.61 -2.33
CA LEU A 563 18.35 22.50 -1.19
C LEU A 563 18.28 21.75 0.15
N MET A 564 17.71 20.54 0.14
CA MET A 564 17.68 19.67 1.32
C MET A 564 19.10 19.29 1.77
N ASP A 565 19.97 18.93 0.84
CA ASP A 565 21.35 18.54 1.13
C ASP A 565 22.15 19.77 1.65
N GLU A 566 22.02 20.94 1.02
CA GLU A 566 22.62 22.20 1.49
C GLU A 566 22.17 22.55 2.92
N ARG A 567 20.88 22.38 3.22
CA ARG A 567 20.35 22.60 4.57
C ARG A 567 20.93 21.61 5.58
N TYR A 568 21.16 20.35 5.18
CA TYR A 568 21.85 19.38 6.04
C TYR A 568 23.30 19.79 6.32
N ASP A 569 24.01 20.31 5.35
CA ASP A 569 25.38 20.82 5.55
C ASP A 569 25.39 22.01 6.52
N ARG A 570 24.45 22.94 6.40
CA ARG A 570 24.27 24.07 7.36
C ARG A 570 23.91 23.55 8.76
N LEU A 571 23.02 22.56 8.90
CA LEU A 571 22.72 21.94 10.20
C LEU A 571 23.96 21.31 10.82
N LYS A 572 24.77 20.62 10.02
CA LYS A 572 26.02 19.98 10.43
C LYS A 572 27.03 21.02 10.90
N ALA A 573 27.25 22.10 10.13
CA ALA A 573 28.14 23.21 10.49
C ALA A 573 27.72 23.88 11.81
N ALA A 574 26.41 24.07 12.01
CA ALA A 574 25.84 24.66 13.22
C ALA A 574 25.75 23.68 14.40
N GLY A 575 26.07 22.39 14.22
CA GLY A 575 25.89 21.35 15.25
C GLY A 575 24.43 21.24 15.71
N ALA A 576 23.45 21.46 14.80
CA ALA A 576 22.04 21.41 15.10
C ALA A 576 21.42 20.11 14.54
N ARG A 577 20.42 19.56 15.25
CA ARG A 577 19.77 18.29 14.86
C ARG A 577 18.56 18.49 13.91
N ASN A 578 17.99 19.68 13.91
CA ASN A 578 16.82 20.03 13.11
C ASN A 578 16.70 21.54 12.93
N ILE A 579 15.84 21.94 11.99
CA ILE A 579 15.60 23.33 11.63
C ILE A 579 15.17 24.21 12.83
N LYS A 580 14.37 23.69 13.77
CA LYS A 580 13.92 24.43 14.95
C LYS A 580 15.08 24.77 15.86
N GLU A 581 15.99 23.83 16.11
CA GLU A 581 17.20 24.04 16.92
C GLU A 581 18.15 25.00 16.21
N TYR A 582 18.35 24.83 14.89
CA TYR A 582 19.16 25.72 14.07
C TYR A 582 18.65 27.15 14.10
N ASN A 583 17.37 27.36 13.78
CA ASN A 583 16.77 28.69 13.78
C ASN A 583 16.84 29.34 15.18
N ARG A 584 16.65 28.57 16.26
CA ARG A 584 16.82 29.11 17.62
C ARG A 584 18.25 29.55 17.90
N LYS A 585 19.27 28.76 17.45
CA LYS A 585 20.68 29.19 17.58
C LYS A 585 20.97 30.46 16.79
N PHE A 586 20.45 30.54 15.56
CA PHE A 586 20.61 31.73 14.71
C PHE A 586 19.98 32.97 15.34
N LEU A 587 18.74 32.88 15.79
CA LEU A 587 18.01 33.98 16.42
C LEU A 587 18.67 34.47 17.72
N ASN A 588 19.38 33.60 18.43
CA ASN A 588 20.12 33.92 19.64
C ASN A 588 21.58 34.33 19.38
N HIS A 589 21.94 34.69 18.16
CA HIS A 589 23.31 35.10 17.75
C HIS A 589 24.40 34.06 18.02
N HIS A 590 24.04 32.76 18.06
CA HIS A 590 25.03 31.70 18.23
C HIS A 590 25.62 31.20 16.90
N LEU A 591 25.14 31.72 15.76
CA LEU A 591 25.60 31.39 14.41
C LEU A 591 25.97 32.69 13.70
N ASN A 592 27.11 32.68 13.01
CA ASN A 592 27.63 33.85 12.33
C ASN A 592 27.05 33.95 10.90
N PRO A 593 26.36 35.06 10.54
CA PRO A 593 25.87 35.26 9.17
C PRO A 593 27.01 35.36 8.13
N GLU A 594 28.20 35.82 8.48
CA GLU A 594 29.35 35.91 7.58
C GLU A 594 29.88 34.52 7.17
N GLU A 595 29.55 33.46 7.93
CA GLU A 595 29.87 32.07 7.61
C GLU A 595 28.78 31.40 6.76
N GLY A 596 27.84 32.20 6.23
CA GLY A 596 26.75 31.72 5.38
C GLY A 596 25.55 31.17 6.16
N HIS A 597 25.47 31.44 7.47
CA HIS A 597 24.29 31.11 8.24
C HIS A 597 23.19 32.15 8.04
N GLU A 598 21.97 31.67 7.79
CA GLU A 598 20.77 32.49 7.62
C GLU A 598 19.56 31.80 8.27
N TYR A 599 18.51 32.59 8.54
CA TYR A 599 17.26 31.98 9.01
C TYR A 599 16.65 31.11 7.94
N MET A 600 16.32 29.84 8.28
CA MET A 600 15.73 28.90 7.35
C MET A 600 14.20 28.91 7.48
N PRO A 601 13.45 29.35 6.45
CA PRO A 601 12.00 29.18 6.43
C PRO A 601 11.60 27.72 6.25
N TYR A 602 10.45 27.33 6.81
CA TYR A 602 9.82 26.07 6.45
C TYR A 602 9.35 26.11 4.99
N ILE A 603 9.38 24.97 4.31
CA ILE A 603 8.89 24.82 2.94
C ILE A 603 7.80 23.76 2.92
N VAL A 604 6.62 24.13 2.39
CA VAL A 604 5.49 23.20 2.22
C VAL A 604 5.20 23.05 0.74
N VAL A 605 5.41 21.87 0.22
CA VAL A 605 5.09 21.49 -1.16
C VAL A 605 3.68 20.90 -1.20
N VAL A 606 2.79 21.44 -2.03
CA VAL A 606 1.43 20.96 -2.19
C VAL A 606 1.20 20.56 -3.65
N ILE A 607 0.85 19.31 -3.88
CA ILE A 607 0.55 18.76 -5.20
C ILE A 607 -0.94 18.40 -5.23
N ASP A 608 -1.72 19.04 -6.14
CA ASP A 608 -3.18 18.83 -6.23
C ASP A 608 -3.55 17.47 -6.82
N GLU A 609 -2.92 17.07 -7.94
CA GLU A 609 -3.22 15.79 -8.58
C GLU A 609 -1.95 15.02 -8.90
N PHE A 610 -1.51 14.25 -7.91
CA PHE A 610 -0.33 13.40 -8.03
C PHE A 610 -0.48 12.29 -9.08
N GLY A 611 -1.73 11.87 -9.32
CA GLY A 611 -2.02 10.82 -10.30
C GLY A 611 -1.63 11.18 -11.72
N ASP A 612 -1.85 12.43 -12.13
CA ASP A 612 -1.52 12.87 -13.49
C ASP A 612 0.01 12.97 -13.68
N LEU A 613 0.73 13.37 -12.65
CA LEU A 613 2.19 13.40 -12.66
C LEU A 613 2.81 12.00 -12.73
N MET A 614 2.28 11.06 -11.95
CA MET A 614 2.76 9.67 -11.94
C MET A 614 2.50 8.94 -13.26
N LEU A 615 1.41 9.26 -13.95
CA LEU A 615 1.09 8.69 -15.26
C LEU A 615 2.02 9.21 -16.36
N THR A 616 2.51 10.45 -16.24
CA THR A 616 3.32 11.11 -17.25
C THR A 616 4.81 10.87 -17.06
N ALA A 617 5.35 11.10 -15.86
CA ALA A 617 6.78 11.03 -15.57
C ALA A 617 7.18 9.94 -14.56
N GLY A 618 6.22 9.21 -13.99
CA GLY A 618 6.42 7.99 -13.21
C GLY A 618 7.61 8.01 -12.25
N LYS A 619 8.67 7.27 -12.58
CA LYS A 619 9.86 7.11 -11.72
C LYS A 619 10.66 8.40 -11.53
N GLU A 620 10.66 9.30 -12.50
CA GLU A 620 11.40 10.57 -12.41
C GLU A 620 10.85 11.48 -11.31
N ILE A 621 9.55 11.35 -11.01
CA ILE A 621 8.86 12.06 -9.92
C ILE A 621 8.89 11.24 -8.62
N GLU A 622 8.69 9.90 -8.70
CA GLU A 622 8.65 9.06 -7.50
C GLU A 622 9.98 9.07 -6.73
N LEU A 623 11.11 9.08 -7.42
CA LEU A 623 12.43 9.06 -6.78
C LEU A 623 12.70 10.29 -5.92
N PRO A 624 12.63 11.54 -6.44
CA PRO A 624 12.85 12.74 -5.61
C PRO A 624 11.79 12.89 -4.51
N ILE A 625 10.52 12.57 -4.75
CA ILE A 625 9.49 12.58 -3.72
C ILE A 625 9.84 11.62 -2.58
N THR A 626 10.25 10.39 -2.92
CA THR A 626 10.65 9.40 -1.92
C THR A 626 11.85 9.89 -1.11
N ARG A 627 12.85 10.49 -1.76
CA ARG A 627 14.04 11.04 -1.09
C ARG A 627 13.67 12.17 -0.13
N ILE A 628 12.87 13.13 -0.58
CA ILE A 628 12.36 14.24 0.26
C ILE A 628 11.57 13.66 1.44
N ALA A 629 10.65 12.72 1.18
CA ALA A 629 9.80 12.15 2.21
C ALA A 629 10.58 11.35 3.28
N GLN A 630 11.73 10.80 2.95
CA GLN A 630 12.60 10.08 3.88
C GLN A 630 13.49 10.99 4.73
N LEU A 631 13.97 12.08 4.16
CA LEU A 631 15.06 12.86 4.75
C LEU A 631 14.65 14.29 5.12
N ALA A 632 13.72 14.94 4.45
CA ALA A 632 13.51 16.37 4.53
C ALA A 632 12.87 16.90 5.83
N ARG A 633 12.35 16.03 6.70
CA ARG A 633 11.72 16.41 7.96
C ARG A 633 12.63 17.27 8.85
N ALA A 634 13.89 16.87 9.00
CA ALA A 634 14.84 17.57 9.87
C ALA A 634 15.19 18.97 9.36
N VAL A 635 15.18 19.18 8.05
CA VAL A 635 15.51 20.43 7.38
C VAL A 635 14.28 21.32 7.08
N GLY A 636 13.08 20.93 7.54
CA GLY A 636 11.86 21.72 7.47
C GLY A 636 11.22 21.80 6.09
N ILE A 637 11.38 20.76 5.26
CA ILE A 637 10.68 20.62 3.99
C ILE A 637 9.59 19.57 4.17
N HIS A 638 8.34 19.94 3.94
CA HIS A 638 7.17 19.12 4.14
C HIS A 638 6.39 18.97 2.83
N MET A 639 5.72 17.85 2.64
CA MET A 639 5.01 17.57 1.39
C MET A 639 3.59 17.10 1.63
N ILE A 640 2.65 17.66 0.87
CA ILE A 640 1.25 17.28 0.81
C ILE A 640 0.97 16.84 -0.62
N ILE A 641 0.72 15.54 -0.80
CA ILE A 641 0.35 15.01 -2.11
C ILE A 641 -1.13 14.64 -2.12
N ALA A 642 -1.85 15.11 -3.12
CA ALA A 642 -3.26 14.81 -3.25
C ALA A 642 -3.58 14.10 -4.56
N THR A 643 -4.63 13.27 -4.58
CA THR A 643 -5.10 12.60 -5.80
C THR A 643 -6.59 12.30 -5.73
N GLN A 644 -7.24 12.35 -6.90
CA GLN A 644 -8.62 11.89 -7.09
C GLN A 644 -8.69 10.42 -7.54
N ARG A 645 -7.53 9.82 -7.89
CA ARG A 645 -7.41 8.46 -8.40
C ARG A 645 -6.53 7.59 -7.50
N PRO A 646 -7.08 7.09 -6.38
CA PRO A 646 -6.30 6.28 -5.45
C PRO A 646 -6.11 4.85 -5.97
N THR A 647 -5.18 4.67 -6.91
CA THR A 647 -4.80 3.35 -7.43
C THR A 647 -3.43 2.93 -6.92
N THR A 648 -3.14 1.63 -6.92
CA THR A 648 -1.84 1.08 -6.47
C THR A 648 -0.68 1.50 -7.37
N SER A 649 -0.95 1.87 -8.62
CA SER A 649 0.04 2.42 -9.55
C SER A 649 0.42 3.87 -9.24
N ILE A 650 -0.45 4.63 -8.56
CA ILE A 650 -0.22 6.02 -8.15
C ILE A 650 0.27 6.07 -6.71
N ILE A 651 -0.46 5.43 -5.78
CA ILE A 651 -0.10 5.35 -4.37
C ILE A 651 0.67 4.04 -4.15
N THR A 652 1.97 4.09 -4.47
CA THR A 652 2.86 2.93 -4.35
C THR A 652 3.16 2.61 -2.88
N GLY A 653 3.71 1.40 -2.63
CA GLY A 653 4.17 1.01 -1.30
C GLY A 653 5.22 1.97 -0.72
N ASN A 654 6.12 2.48 -1.58
CA ASN A 654 7.15 3.45 -1.18
C ASN A 654 6.54 4.79 -0.72
N ILE A 655 5.56 5.29 -1.44
CA ILE A 655 4.82 6.52 -1.06
C ILE A 655 4.12 6.28 0.29
N LYS A 656 3.38 5.18 0.45
CA LYS A 656 2.67 4.89 1.70
C LYS A 656 3.59 4.76 2.92
N ALA A 657 4.76 4.17 2.76
CA ALA A 657 5.74 4.00 3.84
C ALA A 657 6.29 5.34 4.36
N ASN A 658 6.38 6.34 3.48
CA ASN A 658 6.99 7.63 3.78
C ASN A 658 5.99 8.76 4.06
N PHE A 659 4.69 8.52 3.84
CA PHE A 659 3.59 9.44 4.15
C PHE A 659 2.74 8.89 5.30
N PRO A 660 3.15 9.15 6.56
CA PRO A 660 2.46 8.60 7.73
C PRO A 660 1.10 9.26 7.97
N GLY A 661 0.97 10.56 7.66
CA GLY A 661 -0.30 11.28 7.72
C GLY A 661 -1.14 10.99 6.47
N ARG A 662 -2.39 10.55 6.65
CA ARG A 662 -3.28 10.23 5.54
C ARG A 662 -4.67 10.76 5.77
N ILE A 663 -5.22 11.40 4.76
CA ILE A 663 -6.59 11.91 4.74
C ILE A 663 -7.33 11.22 3.59
N ALA A 664 -8.44 10.59 3.90
CA ALA A 664 -9.35 10.05 2.91
C ALA A 664 -10.70 10.77 3.02
N PHE A 665 -11.05 11.54 2.03
CA PHE A 665 -12.42 11.96 1.77
C PHE A 665 -13.21 10.78 1.20
N ARG A 666 -14.52 10.95 0.98
CA ARG A 666 -15.33 9.89 0.41
C ARG A 666 -14.74 9.39 -0.91
N VAL A 667 -14.68 8.08 -1.06
CA VAL A 667 -14.21 7.37 -2.27
C VAL A 667 -15.29 6.44 -2.81
N GLY A 668 -15.12 5.99 -4.06
CA GLY A 668 -16.12 5.17 -4.74
C GLY A 668 -16.16 3.71 -4.26
N SER A 669 -15.05 3.16 -3.84
CA SER A 669 -14.94 1.74 -3.50
C SER A 669 -14.21 1.48 -2.17
N MET A 670 -14.45 0.30 -1.60
CA MET A 670 -13.69 -0.19 -0.44
C MET A 670 -12.20 -0.36 -0.77
N MET A 671 -11.87 -0.73 -2.01
CA MET A 671 -10.48 -0.87 -2.45
C MET A 671 -9.75 0.45 -2.43
N ASP A 672 -10.39 1.54 -2.90
CA ASP A 672 -9.82 2.89 -2.84
C ASP A 672 -9.50 3.30 -1.40
N SER A 673 -10.42 3.00 -0.47
CA SER A 673 -10.21 3.24 0.96
C SER A 673 -8.99 2.48 1.49
N ARG A 674 -8.84 1.20 1.12
CA ARG A 674 -7.69 0.38 1.52
C ARG A 674 -6.38 0.85 0.90
N ILE A 675 -6.41 1.36 -0.32
CA ILE A 675 -5.20 1.90 -0.96
C ILE A 675 -4.69 3.12 -0.20
N ILE A 676 -5.59 3.98 0.31
CA ILE A 676 -5.21 5.19 1.04
C ILE A 676 -4.88 4.87 2.50
N LEU A 677 -5.82 4.24 3.21
CA LEU A 677 -5.81 4.11 4.68
C LEU A 677 -5.33 2.74 5.17
N ASP A 678 -5.04 1.79 4.27
CA ASP A 678 -4.84 0.36 4.57
C ASP A 678 -6.05 -0.29 5.27
N ARG A 679 -7.21 0.42 5.29
CA ARG A 679 -8.46 0.02 5.96
C ARG A 679 -9.68 0.43 5.15
N SER A 680 -10.79 -0.24 5.35
CA SER A 680 -12.09 0.18 4.81
C SER A 680 -12.69 1.30 5.66
N GLY A 681 -13.61 2.07 5.09
CA GLY A 681 -14.40 3.09 5.81
C GLY A 681 -14.58 4.39 5.04
N ALA A 682 -13.66 4.79 4.16
CA ALA A 682 -13.81 6.02 3.41
C ALA A 682 -14.92 5.97 2.35
N GLN A 683 -15.32 4.78 1.88
CA GLN A 683 -16.47 4.61 0.98
C GLN A 683 -17.82 4.84 1.69
N GLN A 684 -17.85 4.77 3.03
CA GLN A 684 -19.05 4.94 3.85
C GLN A 684 -19.24 6.38 4.34
N LEU A 685 -18.33 7.29 3.99
CA LEU A 685 -18.43 8.70 4.35
C LEU A 685 -19.60 9.37 3.65
N VAL A 686 -20.12 10.42 4.26
CA VAL A 686 -21.26 11.19 3.72
C VAL A 686 -20.84 11.98 2.47
N GLY A 687 -19.57 12.41 2.41
CA GLY A 687 -19.04 13.31 1.39
C GLY A 687 -19.12 14.78 1.84
N ARG A 688 -18.95 15.73 0.92
CA ARG A 688 -18.97 17.18 1.20
C ARG A 688 -18.03 17.60 2.34
N GLY A 689 -16.80 17.06 2.31
CA GLY A 689 -15.79 17.37 3.30
C GLY A 689 -15.74 16.43 4.51
N ASP A 690 -16.59 15.42 4.58
CA ASP A 690 -16.47 14.35 5.57
C ASP A 690 -15.27 13.47 5.22
N MET A 691 -14.35 13.27 6.16
CA MET A 691 -13.09 12.61 5.92
C MET A 691 -12.64 11.75 7.10
N LEU A 692 -11.76 10.79 6.81
CA LEU A 692 -11.00 10.02 7.79
C LEU A 692 -9.55 10.48 7.79
N TYR A 693 -9.06 10.84 8.96
CA TYR A 693 -7.66 11.15 9.20
C TYR A 693 -6.98 9.99 9.91
N LEU A 694 -5.83 9.55 9.38
CA LEU A 694 -5.01 8.46 9.92
C LEU A 694 -3.58 8.93 10.13
N ASN A 695 -3.01 8.62 11.30
CA ASN A 695 -1.58 8.80 11.59
C ASN A 695 -1.14 7.72 12.59
N GLY A 696 -0.78 6.54 12.09
CA GLY A 696 -0.23 5.41 12.85
C GLY A 696 -1.20 4.69 13.83
N GLY A 697 -2.40 5.24 14.08
CA GLY A 697 -3.39 4.69 15.00
C GLY A 697 -4.70 4.29 14.32
N GLU A 698 -5.81 4.41 15.06
CA GLU A 698 -7.15 4.30 14.50
C GLU A 698 -7.54 5.59 13.75
N PRO A 699 -8.26 5.49 12.62
CA PRO A 699 -8.67 6.65 11.86
C PRO A 699 -9.69 7.49 12.66
N VAL A 700 -9.44 8.79 12.71
CA VAL A 700 -10.36 9.77 13.32
C VAL A 700 -11.24 10.34 12.23
N ARG A 701 -12.56 10.32 12.43
CA ARG A 701 -13.52 10.95 11.53
C ARG A 701 -13.60 12.43 11.84
N VAL A 702 -13.46 13.26 10.81
CA VAL A 702 -13.41 14.72 10.90
C VAL A 702 -14.28 15.31 9.79
N GLN A 703 -15.13 16.26 10.13
CA GLN A 703 -15.77 17.11 9.13
C GLN A 703 -14.81 18.25 8.81
N CYS A 704 -14.35 18.30 7.54
CA CYS A 704 -13.42 19.30 7.06
C CYS A 704 -13.97 20.72 7.24
N ALA A 705 -13.08 21.64 7.59
CA ALA A 705 -13.37 23.06 7.58
C ALA A 705 -13.69 23.53 6.16
N PHE A 706 -14.81 24.21 6.00
CA PHE A 706 -15.23 24.77 4.72
C PHE A 706 -14.69 26.20 4.58
N VAL A 707 -13.99 26.44 3.49
CA VAL A 707 -13.56 27.75 3.03
C VAL A 707 -13.91 27.85 1.55
N ASP A 708 -14.66 28.87 1.18
CA ASP A 708 -15.08 29.08 -0.19
C ASP A 708 -14.01 29.84 -1.00
N THR A 709 -13.98 29.63 -2.31
CA THR A 709 -13.02 30.27 -3.24
C THR A 709 -13.00 31.82 -3.09
N PRO A 710 -14.14 32.54 -3.01
CA PRO A 710 -14.15 33.99 -2.78
C PRO A 710 -13.48 34.42 -1.47
N GLU A 711 -13.53 33.59 -0.43
CA GLU A 711 -12.88 33.87 0.85
C GLU A 711 -11.36 33.78 0.69
N VAL A 712 -10.87 32.72 0.04
CA VAL A 712 -9.45 32.52 -0.25
C VAL A 712 -8.92 33.68 -1.10
N VAL A 713 -9.64 34.12 -2.12
CA VAL A 713 -9.27 35.25 -2.97
C VAL A 713 -9.13 36.54 -2.14
N LYS A 714 -10.05 36.80 -1.18
CA LYS A 714 -9.94 37.99 -0.29
C LYS A 714 -8.69 37.91 0.58
N VAL A 715 -8.40 36.71 1.13
CA VAL A 715 -7.19 36.47 1.94
C VAL A 715 -5.93 36.69 1.11
N CYS A 716 -5.87 36.14 -0.10
CA CYS A 716 -4.73 36.31 -1.01
C CYS A 716 -4.49 37.78 -1.39
N ARG A 717 -5.55 38.56 -1.68
CA ARG A 717 -5.45 39.97 -1.98
C ARG A 717 -4.94 40.75 -0.77
N PHE A 718 -5.51 40.52 0.40
CA PHE A 718 -5.05 41.17 1.64
C PHE A 718 -3.56 40.91 1.90
N ILE A 719 -3.06 39.69 1.63
CA ILE A 719 -1.65 39.36 1.75
C ILE A 719 -0.80 40.06 0.69
N ALA A 720 -1.25 40.09 -0.56
CA ALA A 720 -0.53 40.70 -1.67
C ALA A 720 -0.33 42.23 -1.49
N ASP A 721 -1.33 42.91 -0.89
CA ASP A 721 -1.32 44.36 -0.66
C ASP A 721 -0.38 44.79 0.48
N GLN A 722 0.22 43.87 1.24
CA GLN A 722 1.09 44.17 2.36
C GLN A 722 2.58 44.22 1.96
N PRO A 723 3.42 44.94 2.74
CA PRO A 723 4.86 44.88 2.59
C PRO A 723 5.36 43.45 2.86
N GLY A 724 6.27 42.93 2.03
CA GLY A 724 6.84 41.59 2.16
C GLY A 724 7.94 41.37 1.13
N PRO A 725 8.51 40.20 1.05
CA PRO A 725 9.49 39.84 0.02
C PRO A 725 8.99 40.25 -1.37
N VAL A 726 9.86 40.80 -2.19
CA VAL A 726 9.52 41.22 -3.57
C VAL A 726 9.77 40.09 -4.53
N THR A 727 10.74 39.22 -4.21
CA THR A 727 11.11 38.05 -5.00
C THR A 727 10.76 36.77 -4.25
N PRO A 728 10.37 35.70 -4.96
CA PRO A 728 10.18 34.40 -4.35
C PRO A 728 11.51 33.83 -3.80
N LEU A 729 11.44 32.85 -2.90
CA LEU A 729 12.62 32.08 -2.49
C LEU A 729 13.10 31.26 -3.68
N LEU A 730 14.37 31.41 -4.06
CA LEU A 730 14.93 30.62 -5.13
C LEU A 730 15.29 29.20 -4.65
N ILE A 731 14.84 28.20 -5.42
CA ILE A 731 15.22 26.79 -5.27
C ILE A 731 16.40 26.57 -6.21
N PRO A 732 17.53 25.99 -5.76
CA PRO A 732 18.67 25.70 -6.63
C PRO A 732 18.26 24.89 -7.86
N GLU A 733 18.79 25.29 -9.03
CA GLU A 733 18.63 24.46 -10.21
C GLU A 733 19.37 23.12 -9.99
N PRO A 734 18.73 21.99 -10.32
CA PRO A 734 19.46 20.72 -10.31
C PRO A 734 20.61 20.85 -11.30
N ALA A 735 21.83 20.49 -10.86
CA ALA A 735 22.95 20.39 -11.78
C ALA A 735 22.49 19.53 -12.97
N ALA A 736 22.66 20.03 -14.18
CA ALA A 736 22.23 19.37 -15.39
C ALA A 736 22.87 17.96 -15.43
N GLU A 737 22.08 16.94 -15.02
CA GLU A 737 22.42 15.57 -15.31
C GLU A 737 22.18 15.36 -16.80
N ASP A 738 23.30 15.46 -17.56
CA ASP A 738 23.45 14.96 -18.91
C ASP A 738 22.32 15.33 -19.93
N ALA A 739 22.35 16.58 -20.41
CA ALA A 739 22.12 16.79 -21.83
C ALA A 739 23.36 16.29 -22.58
N PRO A 740 23.24 15.54 -23.70
CA PRO A 740 24.38 15.24 -24.56
C PRO A 740 24.79 16.50 -25.29
N GLY A 741 25.46 17.41 -24.59
CA GLY A 741 25.99 18.67 -25.06
C GLY A 741 27.46 18.80 -24.67
N ILE A 742 28.30 18.83 -25.64
CA ILE A 742 29.72 19.17 -25.63
C ILE A 742 29.98 20.29 -24.58
N GLY A 743 30.44 19.93 -23.36
CA GLY A 743 30.84 20.90 -22.35
C GLY A 743 30.59 20.62 -20.87
N GLY A 744 30.05 19.47 -20.47
CA GLY A 744 29.87 19.09 -19.04
C GLY A 744 31.16 18.51 -18.48
N GLY A 745 31.67 19.06 -17.35
CA GLY A 745 32.92 18.71 -16.70
C GLY A 745 33.15 17.20 -16.58
N PHE A 746 34.08 16.71 -17.33
CA PHE A 746 34.62 15.35 -17.23
C PHE A 746 35.34 15.28 -15.89
N ASP A 747 34.90 14.37 -15.00
CA ASP A 747 35.54 14.13 -13.70
C ASP A 747 36.97 13.58 -13.97
N THR A 748 37.92 14.51 -14.01
CA THR A 748 39.34 14.24 -14.32
C THR A 748 40.05 13.52 -13.19
N ASP A 749 39.54 13.66 -11.94
CA ASP A 749 40.18 13.09 -10.76
C ASP A 749 39.99 11.58 -10.62
N ASN A 750 39.11 11.00 -11.42
CA ASN A 750 38.75 9.56 -11.36
C ASN A 750 38.84 8.85 -12.71
N LEU A 751 39.77 9.30 -13.57
CA LEU A 751 40.00 8.64 -14.85
C LEU A 751 40.73 7.30 -14.66
N ASP A 752 40.13 6.22 -15.22
CA ASP A 752 40.79 4.91 -15.25
C ASP A 752 42.12 5.01 -16.02
N PRO A 753 43.25 4.52 -15.47
CA PRO A 753 44.59 4.57 -16.13
C PRO A 753 44.60 3.99 -17.53
N LEU A 754 43.62 3.16 -17.88
CA LEU A 754 43.50 2.56 -19.22
C LEU A 754 42.64 3.39 -20.19
N PHE A 755 41.97 4.47 -19.72
CA PHE A 755 41.05 5.24 -20.53
C PHE A 755 41.65 5.74 -21.84
N GLU A 756 42.81 6.37 -21.81
CA GLU A 756 43.48 6.90 -23.00
C GLU A 756 43.87 5.77 -23.97
N LYS A 757 44.39 4.66 -23.45
CA LYS A 757 44.79 3.51 -24.27
C LYS A 757 43.60 2.87 -24.97
N VAL A 758 42.47 2.77 -24.23
CA VAL A 758 41.23 2.20 -24.77
C VAL A 758 40.58 3.17 -25.77
N ALA A 759 40.65 4.48 -25.53
CA ALA A 759 40.17 5.49 -26.49
C ALA A 759 40.92 5.39 -27.82
N ARG A 760 42.28 5.34 -27.81
CA ARG A 760 43.12 5.17 -29.01
C ARG A 760 42.80 3.85 -29.72
N TYR A 761 42.68 2.76 -28.98
CA TYR A 761 42.33 1.45 -29.52
C TYR A 761 40.98 1.46 -30.24
N VAL A 762 39.96 2.06 -29.64
CA VAL A 762 38.57 2.13 -30.18
C VAL A 762 38.55 3.00 -31.45
N VAL A 763 39.24 4.12 -31.46
CA VAL A 763 39.33 5.02 -32.65
C VAL A 763 40.14 4.38 -33.78
N ILE A 764 41.30 3.78 -33.49
CA ILE A 764 42.11 3.10 -34.52
C ILE A 764 41.33 1.94 -35.16
N ASN A 765 40.61 1.15 -34.34
CA ASN A 765 39.88 -0.01 -34.87
C ASN A 765 38.45 0.35 -35.35
N GLN A 766 38.03 1.58 -35.23
CA GLN A 766 36.69 2.06 -35.58
C GLN A 766 35.57 1.13 -35.06
N GLN A 767 35.73 0.64 -33.83
CA GLN A 767 34.83 -0.34 -33.28
C GLN A 767 34.66 -0.21 -31.75
N GLY A 768 33.52 0.31 -31.30
CA GLY A 768 33.16 0.46 -29.90
C GLY A 768 32.55 -0.82 -29.31
N SER A 769 33.39 -1.83 -29.06
CA SER A 769 32.92 -3.12 -28.53
C SER A 769 33.49 -3.43 -27.15
N THR A 770 32.62 -3.52 -26.14
CA THR A 770 32.98 -3.89 -24.75
C THR A 770 33.69 -5.22 -24.67
N SER A 771 33.27 -6.22 -25.48
CA SER A 771 33.89 -7.56 -25.51
C SER A 771 35.32 -7.55 -26.12
N LYS A 772 35.58 -6.62 -27.04
CA LYS A 772 36.94 -6.45 -27.61
C LYS A 772 37.88 -5.78 -26.62
N ILE A 773 37.39 -4.74 -25.90
CA ILE A 773 38.16 -4.07 -24.85
C ILE A 773 38.51 -5.07 -23.73
N GLN A 774 37.55 -5.91 -23.34
CA GLN A 774 37.77 -6.95 -22.34
C GLN A 774 38.91 -7.90 -22.72
N ARG A 775 38.92 -8.35 -23.98
CA ARG A 775 39.93 -9.29 -24.47
C ARG A 775 41.33 -8.66 -24.69
N GLU A 776 41.35 -7.45 -25.23
CA GLU A 776 42.62 -6.78 -25.57
C GLU A 776 43.34 -6.26 -24.34
N PHE A 777 42.58 -5.70 -23.38
CA PHE A 777 43.19 -5.10 -22.19
C PHE A 777 43.15 -6.01 -20.96
N GLY A 778 42.63 -7.25 -21.08
CA GLY A 778 42.58 -8.21 -20.00
C GLY A 778 41.71 -7.74 -18.79
N VAL A 779 40.70 -6.89 -19.02
CA VAL A 779 39.88 -6.31 -17.96
C VAL A 779 38.56 -7.06 -17.80
N GLY A 780 37.97 -7.07 -16.59
CA GLY A 780 36.64 -7.65 -16.35
C GLY A 780 35.52 -6.91 -17.11
N TYR A 781 34.43 -7.62 -17.44
CA TYR A 781 33.30 -7.11 -18.22
C TYR A 781 32.75 -5.78 -17.65
N ASN A 782 32.58 -5.68 -16.33
CA ASN A 782 32.11 -4.46 -15.67
C ASN A 782 33.06 -3.27 -15.80
N ARG A 783 34.39 -3.52 -15.84
CA ARG A 783 35.37 -2.45 -16.02
C ARG A 783 35.45 -2.02 -17.49
N ALA A 784 35.34 -2.95 -18.44
CA ALA A 784 35.24 -2.65 -19.86
C ALA A 784 33.96 -1.86 -20.18
N GLY A 785 32.82 -2.19 -19.53
CA GLY A 785 31.57 -1.45 -19.63
C GLY A 785 31.72 -0.01 -19.16
N ARG A 786 32.28 0.22 -17.97
CA ARG A 786 32.53 1.57 -17.42
C ARG A 786 33.49 2.39 -18.30
N LEU A 787 34.49 1.77 -18.88
CA LEU A 787 35.38 2.44 -19.85
C LEU A 787 34.61 2.87 -21.09
N MET A 788 33.75 2.00 -21.63
CA MET A 788 32.88 2.34 -22.77
C MET A 788 31.91 3.47 -22.46
N ASP A 789 31.33 3.51 -21.24
CA ASP A 789 30.43 4.58 -20.84
C ASP A 789 31.19 5.91 -20.67
N LYS A 790 32.41 5.88 -20.13
CA LYS A 790 33.27 7.06 -20.08
C LYS A 790 33.70 7.54 -21.48
N LEU A 791 33.94 6.63 -22.46
CA LEU A 791 34.18 7.01 -23.85
C LEU A 791 32.98 7.63 -24.53
N GLN A 792 31.76 7.17 -24.17
CA GLN A 792 30.51 7.80 -24.64
C GLN A 792 30.38 9.22 -24.05
N LYS A 793 30.59 9.38 -22.75
CA LYS A 793 30.57 10.69 -22.08
C LYS A 793 31.62 11.66 -22.66
N ALA A 794 32.74 11.14 -23.10
CA ALA A 794 33.78 11.92 -23.80
C ALA A 794 33.47 12.23 -25.29
N GLY A 795 32.31 11.78 -25.78
CA GLY A 795 31.92 11.98 -27.18
C GLY A 795 32.75 11.18 -28.20
N ILE A 796 33.47 10.15 -27.74
CA ILE A 796 34.35 9.32 -28.61
C ILE A 796 33.52 8.20 -29.26
N VAL A 797 32.52 7.64 -28.56
CA VAL A 797 31.60 6.63 -29.08
C VAL A 797 30.16 7.04 -28.86
N GLY A 798 29.27 6.60 -29.75
CA GLY A 798 27.83 6.82 -29.66
C GLY A 798 27.12 5.95 -28.60
N GLU A 799 25.82 6.10 -28.53
CA GLU A 799 24.97 5.39 -27.60
C GLU A 799 24.94 3.87 -27.77
N ALA A 800 24.64 3.16 -26.71
CA ALA A 800 24.49 1.72 -26.73
C ALA A 800 23.22 1.30 -27.51
N ARG A 801 23.40 0.54 -28.60
CA ARG A 801 22.31 -0.02 -29.41
C ARG A 801 22.16 -1.54 -29.16
N GLY A 802 21.79 -1.89 -27.96
CA GLY A 802 21.62 -3.29 -27.56
C GLY A 802 22.92 -4.08 -27.56
N ALA A 803 22.97 -5.27 -28.21
CA ALA A 803 24.17 -6.12 -28.28
C ALA A 803 25.15 -5.76 -29.40
N LYS A 804 24.86 -4.73 -30.21
CA LYS A 804 25.69 -4.28 -31.31
C LYS A 804 26.85 -3.40 -30.77
N PRO A 805 28.04 -3.41 -31.41
CA PRO A 805 29.12 -2.47 -31.11
C PRO A 805 28.61 -1.03 -31.25
N ARG A 806 29.03 -0.13 -30.34
CA ARG A 806 28.72 1.29 -30.41
C ARG A 806 29.44 1.93 -31.60
N GLU A 807 28.83 2.89 -32.22
CA GLU A 807 29.38 3.66 -33.31
C GLU A 807 30.55 4.52 -32.81
N VAL A 808 31.68 4.60 -33.54
CA VAL A 808 32.77 5.49 -33.20
C VAL A 808 32.57 6.82 -33.89
N LEU A 809 32.48 7.89 -33.09
CA LEU A 809 32.13 9.24 -33.59
C LEU A 809 33.34 9.99 -34.09
N ILE A 810 34.56 9.53 -33.78
CA ILE A 810 35.84 10.16 -34.16
C ILE A 810 36.53 9.33 -35.21
N GLY A 811 36.83 9.94 -36.34
CA GLY A 811 37.41 9.27 -37.51
C GLY A 811 38.93 9.18 -37.49
N ASP A 812 39.65 10.04 -36.75
CA ASP A 812 41.10 10.13 -36.79
C ASP A 812 41.75 10.38 -35.42
N GLU A 813 43.05 10.01 -35.29
CA GLU A 813 43.82 10.11 -34.04
C GLU A 813 44.14 11.56 -33.66
N ASN A 814 44.17 12.51 -34.64
CA ASN A 814 44.44 13.90 -34.35
C ASN A 814 43.26 14.57 -33.67
N SER A 815 42.05 14.28 -34.09
CA SER A 815 40.81 14.72 -33.44
C SER A 815 40.65 14.12 -32.03
N LEU A 816 41.04 12.85 -31.86
CA LEU A 816 41.11 12.20 -30.55
C LEU A 816 42.09 12.89 -29.62
N SER A 817 43.30 13.22 -30.12
CA SER A 817 44.34 13.87 -29.30
C SER A 817 43.93 15.25 -28.84
N ARG A 818 43.14 16.02 -29.63
CA ARG A 818 42.53 17.30 -29.20
C ARG A 818 41.53 17.11 -28.07
N ILE A 819 40.67 16.12 -28.18
CA ILE A 819 39.70 15.81 -27.12
C ILE A 819 40.40 15.37 -25.84
N LEU A 820 41.41 14.48 -25.95
CA LEU A 820 42.17 14.03 -24.79
C LEU A 820 42.98 15.16 -24.14
N SER A 821 43.46 16.17 -24.91
CA SER A 821 44.11 17.34 -24.35
C SER A 821 43.12 18.26 -23.64
N CYS A 822 41.90 18.42 -24.12
CA CYS A 822 40.84 19.16 -23.44
C CYS A 822 40.36 18.48 -22.16
N ILE A 823 40.42 17.14 -22.06
CA ILE A 823 40.07 16.38 -20.87
C ILE A 823 41.17 16.42 -19.78
N LYS A 824 42.42 16.63 -20.15
CA LYS A 824 43.59 16.66 -19.25
C LYS A 824 43.96 18.06 -18.76
N GLY A 825 43.46 19.09 -19.41
CA GLY A 825 43.84 20.46 -19.11
C GLY A 825 42.86 21.31 -18.49
#